data_9f2de3c22708cdd0224feae8cf806c34
#
_entry.id   9f2de3c22708cdd0224feae8cf806c34
#
_cell.length_a   1.000
_cell.length_b   1.000
_cell.length_c   1.000
_cell.angle_alpha   90.00
_cell.angle_beta   90.00
_cell.angle_gamma   90.00
#
_symmetry.space_group_name_H-M   'P 1'
#
loop_
_entity.id
_entity.type
_entity.pdbx_description
1 polymer ?
#
loop_
_entity_poly.entity_id
_entity_poly.type
_entity_poly.pdbx_seq_one_letter_code
_entity_poly.pdbx_strand_id
1 'polypeptide(L)'
;MATEHQPGTRYRETFARAAQDPAEFWLEQARTLDWHTPPTRGLDYDGQTSWKWFPDGQLNISYQALDRWVQAGRGEQPAVIWDSAMTDQQVTYTYAQMLDKVSRFAAALRAHGVGHGDRVLIYMPMIPEALIAMLAVARLGAIHVVTFGGFAPREVATRLDDAEAKAVIAANGGLEPSRTIRYLPNVAEAIELAEHKPQVVFIKQRPEVDDTIDAFNTEWLDFDEQLAAHEPVEAVPMAATDPLYLLHTSGTTSKPKAVIRDHGGYAAAAAWSLPNIYNVDAGEVMFVASDVGWVVGHTYIVYAPLVSGATTVVYEGKPVGTPDAGAFWRVVSDHGAKMIFSAPTAYRAIRAADPAGEHWQRYDMSALETVFSAGERLDEDTYHWLAKVTGKPVVDHWWQTETGWPIVANLRGLDPMPLKPGSPSVPVPGYRVSVVNPLGEPVGHGTEGNIVVELPLPPGAMVGLYGEPERFYSSYMAAFPGYYETGDTGYIDEDGYVFVLGRSDDVINVAGHRLSTGTLESVIAEHPTVAEAAVIGVADEIKGQKPVAYVVLTADADVDAEQLRAELVAKVRHDFGAVAAFRDVDIVSALPKTRSGKILRRTMRSIVEGEDVSAPATIDEPAVLDSFAQQATRWEA
;
A
#
# COMPACT_ATOMS: atom_id res chain seq x y z
N MET A 1 -42.29 -11.02 -10.06
CA MET A 1 -42.15 -9.73 -9.39
C MET A 1 -40.69 -9.67 -8.98
N ALA A 2 -39.90 -8.85 -9.65
CA ALA A 2 -38.54 -8.60 -9.21
C ALA A 2 -38.65 -7.86 -7.89
N THR A 3 -38.18 -8.44 -6.81
CA THR A 3 -38.01 -7.74 -5.54
C THR A 3 -37.05 -6.58 -5.80
N GLU A 4 -37.53 -5.34 -5.70
CA GLU A 4 -36.67 -4.16 -5.73
C GLU A 4 -35.61 -4.34 -4.64
N HIS A 5 -34.37 -4.58 -5.06
CA HIS A 5 -33.23 -4.74 -4.18
C HIS A 5 -32.91 -3.38 -3.55
N GLN A 6 -33.11 -3.26 -2.24
CA GLN A 6 -32.72 -2.02 -1.54
C GLN A 6 -31.20 -1.91 -1.53
N PRO A 7 -30.62 -0.77 -1.92
CA PRO A 7 -29.17 -0.55 -1.86
C PRO A 7 -28.59 -0.93 -0.50
N GLY A 8 -27.50 -1.69 -0.49
CA GLY A 8 -26.85 -2.18 0.72
C GLY A 8 -27.47 -3.43 1.36
N THR A 9 -28.47 -4.07 0.76
CA THR A 9 -29.08 -5.30 1.32
C THR A 9 -28.10 -6.48 1.27
N ARG A 10 -27.51 -6.73 0.10
CA ARG A 10 -26.49 -7.82 -0.05
C ARG A 10 -25.28 -7.57 0.84
N TYR A 11 -24.85 -6.32 0.96
CA TYR A 11 -23.78 -5.96 1.87
C TYR A 11 -24.13 -6.34 3.32
N ARG A 12 -25.30 -5.90 3.82
CA ARG A 12 -25.71 -6.18 5.20
C ARG A 12 -25.83 -7.67 5.50
N GLU A 13 -26.41 -8.43 4.57
CA GLU A 13 -26.51 -9.89 4.71
C GLU A 13 -25.15 -10.55 4.74
N THR A 14 -24.25 -10.17 3.83
CA THR A 14 -22.89 -10.73 3.76
C THR A 14 -22.06 -10.35 4.99
N PHE A 15 -22.16 -9.10 5.44
CA PHE A 15 -21.48 -8.62 6.63
C PHE A 15 -21.98 -9.35 7.89
N ALA A 16 -23.30 -9.50 8.05
CA ALA A 16 -23.89 -10.22 9.17
C ALA A 16 -23.45 -11.69 9.21
N ARG A 17 -23.43 -12.38 8.08
CA ARG A 17 -22.93 -13.77 7.98
C ARG A 17 -21.46 -13.87 8.38
N ALA A 18 -20.61 -12.98 7.86
CA ALA A 18 -19.20 -12.95 8.19
C ALA A 18 -18.93 -12.63 9.68
N ALA A 19 -19.79 -11.80 10.29
CA ALA A 19 -19.68 -11.45 11.70
C ALA A 19 -20.21 -12.56 12.63
N GLN A 20 -21.28 -13.27 12.23
CA GLN A 20 -21.92 -14.31 13.03
C GLN A 20 -21.06 -15.57 13.14
N ASP A 21 -20.51 -16.04 12.03
CA ASP A 21 -19.64 -17.22 11.98
C ASP A 21 -18.50 -16.99 10.97
N PRO A 22 -17.43 -16.30 11.37
CA PRO A 22 -16.31 -16.02 10.48
C PRO A 22 -15.61 -17.28 9.98
N ALA A 23 -15.57 -18.36 10.79
CA ALA A 23 -14.92 -19.61 10.41
C ALA A 23 -15.63 -20.27 9.23
N GLU A 24 -16.95 -20.44 9.31
CA GLU A 24 -17.74 -21.07 8.23
C GLU A 24 -17.82 -20.13 7.01
N PHE A 25 -18.01 -18.82 7.23
CA PHE A 25 -18.05 -17.85 6.13
C PHE A 25 -16.79 -17.94 5.27
N TRP A 26 -15.61 -17.87 5.88
CA TRP A 26 -14.36 -17.91 5.14
C TRP A 26 -14.02 -19.28 4.60
N LEU A 27 -14.44 -20.36 5.27
CA LEU A 27 -14.30 -21.73 4.75
C LEU A 27 -15.10 -21.89 3.44
N GLU A 28 -16.32 -21.31 3.36
CA GLU A 28 -17.13 -21.31 2.15
C GLU A 28 -16.45 -20.49 1.03
N GLN A 29 -15.92 -19.29 1.33
CA GLN A 29 -15.22 -18.47 0.33
C GLN A 29 -13.96 -19.18 -0.20
N ALA A 30 -13.23 -19.87 0.68
CA ALA A 30 -12.02 -20.62 0.33
C ALA A 30 -12.27 -21.78 -0.66
N ARG A 31 -13.52 -22.24 -0.81
CA ARG A 31 -13.90 -23.29 -1.81
C ARG A 31 -13.72 -22.82 -3.25
N THR A 32 -13.54 -21.55 -3.49
CA THR A 32 -13.24 -21.01 -4.84
C THR A 32 -11.79 -21.24 -5.26
N LEU A 33 -10.93 -21.67 -4.35
CA LEU A 33 -9.52 -21.96 -4.59
C LEU A 33 -9.30 -23.45 -4.87
N ASP A 34 -8.25 -23.77 -5.64
CA ASP A 34 -7.84 -25.14 -5.94
C ASP A 34 -6.86 -25.63 -4.87
N TRP A 35 -7.36 -26.32 -3.88
CA TRP A 35 -6.57 -26.85 -2.78
C TRP A 35 -5.87 -28.17 -3.15
N HIS A 36 -4.61 -28.30 -2.77
CA HIS A 36 -3.92 -29.59 -2.78
C HIS A 36 -4.56 -30.53 -1.72
N THR A 37 -4.80 -29.98 -0.51
CA THR A 37 -5.59 -30.61 0.53
C THR A 37 -6.64 -29.58 0.99
N PRO A 38 -7.94 -29.80 0.67
CA PRO A 38 -8.99 -28.87 1.08
C PRO A 38 -9.11 -28.78 2.60
N PRO A 39 -9.24 -27.55 3.18
CA PRO A 39 -9.42 -27.39 4.60
C PRO A 39 -10.80 -27.91 5.05
N THR A 40 -10.85 -28.50 6.23
CA THR A 40 -12.09 -28.89 6.92
C THR A 40 -12.44 -27.94 8.06
N ARG A 41 -11.48 -27.14 8.51
CA ARG A 41 -11.62 -26.11 9.55
C ARG A 41 -11.32 -24.72 8.98
N GLY A 42 -12.23 -23.78 9.24
CA GLY A 42 -12.03 -22.40 8.78
C GLY A 42 -11.02 -21.65 9.63
N LEU A 43 -11.11 -21.80 10.95
CA LEU A 43 -10.33 -20.99 11.89
C LEU A 43 -9.90 -21.82 13.10
N ASP A 44 -8.68 -21.59 13.57
CA ASP A 44 -8.17 -21.97 14.89
C ASP A 44 -7.77 -20.67 15.61
N TYR A 45 -8.46 -20.36 16.70
CA TYR A 45 -8.29 -19.10 17.44
C TYR A 45 -8.21 -19.38 18.94
N ASP A 46 -7.16 -18.86 19.59
CA ASP A 46 -6.93 -19.05 21.03
C ASP A 46 -7.85 -18.18 21.92
N GLY A 47 -8.68 -17.36 21.30
CA GLY A 47 -9.56 -16.42 22.00
C GLY A 47 -8.87 -15.14 22.47
N GLN A 48 -7.60 -14.93 22.12
CA GLN A 48 -6.80 -13.79 22.56
C GLN A 48 -6.02 -13.13 21.43
N THR A 49 -4.89 -13.71 21.01
CA THR A 49 -3.92 -13.02 20.14
C THR A 49 -3.36 -13.88 19.02
N SER A 50 -3.70 -15.16 18.96
CA SER A 50 -3.21 -16.09 17.95
C SER A 50 -4.37 -16.72 17.18
N TRP A 51 -4.33 -16.57 15.87
CA TRP A 51 -5.31 -17.18 14.94
C TRP A 51 -4.60 -17.78 13.74
N LYS A 52 -5.19 -18.87 13.22
CA LYS A 52 -4.74 -19.56 12.03
C LYS A 52 -5.95 -19.84 11.14
N TRP A 53 -5.95 -19.28 9.95
CA TRP A 53 -6.96 -19.55 8.95
C TRP A 53 -6.62 -20.83 8.19
N PHE A 54 -7.63 -21.70 7.98
CA PHE A 54 -7.51 -22.96 7.23
C PHE A 54 -6.38 -23.88 7.76
N PRO A 55 -6.32 -24.17 9.07
CA PRO A 55 -5.15 -24.76 9.73
C PRO A 55 -4.79 -26.17 9.25
N ASP A 56 -5.70 -26.87 8.58
CA ASP A 56 -5.52 -28.21 8.02
C ASP A 56 -5.50 -28.25 6.49
N GLY A 57 -5.56 -27.07 5.83
CA GLY A 57 -5.51 -26.94 4.38
C GLY A 57 -4.09 -26.87 3.83
N GLN A 58 -3.91 -27.28 2.56
CA GLN A 58 -2.67 -27.14 1.82
C GLN A 58 -2.94 -26.58 0.44
N LEU A 59 -2.24 -25.52 0.07
CA LEU A 59 -2.20 -24.94 -1.28
C LEU A 59 -0.86 -24.24 -1.53
N ASN A 60 -0.62 -23.80 -2.76
CA ASN A 60 0.47 -22.88 -3.08
C ASN A 60 -0.12 -21.69 -3.83
N ILE A 61 0.17 -20.46 -3.39
CA ILE A 61 -0.43 -19.27 -4.01
C ILE A 61 0.09 -19.02 -5.43
N SER A 62 1.31 -19.43 -5.77
CA SER A 62 1.82 -19.38 -7.16
C SER A 62 1.03 -20.30 -8.08
N TYR A 63 0.65 -21.50 -7.60
CA TYR A 63 -0.26 -22.40 -8.31
C TYR A 63 -1.64 -21.73 -8.51
N GLN A 64 -2.18 -21.10 -7.49
CA GLN A 64 -3.45 -20.36 -7.59
C GLN A 64 -3.39 -19.24 -8.63
N ALA A 65 -2.25 -18.57 -8.70
CA ALA A 65 -2.04 -17.44 -9.58
C ALA A 65 -1.88 -17.84 -11.06
N LEU A 66 -1.31 -19.01 -11.35
CA LEU A 66 -0.91 -19.37 -12.72
C LEU A 66 -1.42 -20.74 -13.18
N ASP A 67 -0.98 -21.81 -12.49
CA ASP A 67 -1.20 -23.21 -12.96
C ASP A 67 -2.67 -23.53 -13.17
N ARG A 68 -3.53 -23.18 -12.21
CA ARG A 68 -4.97 -23.48 -12.30
C ARG A 68 -5.63 -22.86 -13.51
N TRP A 69 -5.20 -21.65 -13.92
CA TRP A 69 -5.76 -20.97 -15.09
C TRP A 69 -5.30 -21.60 -16.39
N VAL A 70 -4.03 -22.02 -16.46
CA VAL A 70 -3.52 -22.79 -17.61
C VAL A 70 -4.25 -24.12 -17.71
N GLN A 71 -4.42 -24.84 -16.59
CA GLN A 71 -5.16 -26.11 -16.54
C GLN A 71 -6.65 -25.94 -16.87
N ALA A 72 -7.24 -24.79 -16.51
CA ALA A 72 -8.61 -24.44 -16.90
C ALA A 72 -8.76 -24.01 -18.36
N GLY A 73 -7.71 -24.12 -19.20
CA GLY A 73 -7.73 -23.77 -20.62
C GLY A 73 -7.60 -22.27 -20.91
N ARG A 74 -7.19 -21.47 -19.93
CA ARG A 74 -7.00 -20.00 -20.05
C ARG A 74 -5.53 -19.59 -20.28
N GLY A 75 -4.68 -20.54 -20.69
CA GLY A 75 -3.26 -20.30 -20.85
C GLY A 75 -2.89 -19.17 -21.81
N GLU A 76 -3.68 -18.95 -22.85
CA GLU A 76 -3.46 -17.89 -23.85
C GLU A 76 -4.05 -16.52 -23.43
N GLN A 77 -4.79 -16.46 -22.31
CA GLN A 77 -5.30 -15.19 -21.80
C GLN A 77 -4.14 -14.32 -21.30
N PRO A 78 -4.16 -12.98 -21.54
CA PRO A 78 -3.21 -12.07 -20.92
C PRO A 78 -3.25 -12.18 -19.40
N ALA A 79 -2.08 -12.32 -18.79
CA ALA A 79 -1.90 -12.32 -17.34
C ALA A 79 -1.27 -11.00 -16.86
N VAL A 80 -0.19 -10.59 -17.53
CA VAL A 80 0.58 -9.40 -17.18
C VAL A 80 0.82 -8.57 -18.44
N ILE A 81 0.51 -7.29 -18.37
CA ILE A 81 0.90 -6.28 -19.37
C ILE A 81 1.94 -5.38 -18.73
N TRP A 82 3.17 -5.41 -19.22
CA TRP A 82 4.18 -4.44 -18.83
C TRP A 82 4.13 -3.26 -19.80
N ASP A 83 3.98 -2.06 -19.24
CA ASP A 83 3.92 -0.81 -19.98
C ASP A 83 4.97 0.14 -19.40
N SER A 84 6.06 0.34 -20.13
CA SER A 84 7.17 1.21 -19.72
C SER A 84 7.17 2.50 -20.53
N ALA A 85 6.80 3.59 -19.87
CA ALA A 85 6.98 4.94 -20.41
C ALA A 85 8.45 5.38 -20.38
N MET A 86 9.31 4.63 -19.70
CA MET A 86 10.75 4.91 -19.65
C MET A 86 11.50 4.37 -20.87
N THR A 87 11.03 3.27 -21.45
CA THR A 87 11.65 2.60 -22.60
C THR A 87 10.79 2.64 -23.86
N ASP A 88 9.59 3.21 -23.78
CA ASP A 88 8.57 3.22 -24.84
C ASP A 88 8.23 1.78 -25.33
N GLN A 89 8.12 0.85 -24.37
CA GLN A 89 7.85 -0.56 -24.64
C GLN A 89 6.56 -1.01 -23.96
N GLN A 90 5.82 -1.87 -24.65
CA GLN A 90 4.67 -2.58 -24.11
C GLN A 90 4.84 -4.07 -24.42
N VAL A 91 4.76 -4.92 -23.40
CA VAL A 91 4.90 -6.37 -23.52
C VAL A 91 3.77 -7.06 -22.78
N THR A 92 3.07 -7.94 -23.46
CA THR A 92 2.01 -8.77 -22.86
C THR A 92 2.51 -10.20 -22.67
N TYR A 93 2.36 -10.70 -21.45
CA TYR A 93 2.60 -12.10 -21.10
C TYR A 93 1.28 -12.81 -20.86
N THR A 94 1.09 -13.96 -21.49
CA THR A 94 -0.05 -14.83 -21.21
C THR A 94 0.16 -15.61 -19.91
N TYR A 95 -0.89 -16.22 -19.37
CA TYR A 95 -0.80 -17.11 -18.21
C TYR A 95 0.19 -18.26 -18.44
N ALA A 96 0.19 -18.86 -19.64
CA ALA A 96 1.13 -19.92 -19.99
C ALA A 96 2.58 -19.43 -20.04
N GLN A 97 2.82 -18.24 -20.59
CA GLN A 97 4.15 -17.65 -20.64
C GLN A 97 4.66 -17.26 -19.25
N MET A 98 3.79 -16.72 -18.40
CA MET A 98 4.15 -16.42 -17.01
C MET A 98 4.45 -17.70 -16.22
N LEU A 99 3.64 -18.74 -16.39
CA LEU A 99 3.88 -20.04 -15.75
C LEU A 99 5.23 -20.63 -16.15
N ASP A 100 5.55 -20.63 -17.46
CA ASP A 100 6.86 -21.14 -17.94
C ASP A 100 8.03 -20.37 -17.28
N LYS A 101 7.99 -19.04 -17.32
CA LYS A 101 9.05 -18.20 -16.74
C LYS A 101 9.19 -18.39 -15.23
N VAL A 102 8.09 -18.38 -14.51
CA VAL A 102 8.06 -18.55 -13.04
C VAL A 102 8.59 -19.92 -12.63
N SER A 103 8.15 -20.98 -13.32
CA SER A 103 8.57 -22.35 -12.99
C SER A 103 10.03 -22.65 -13.34
N ARG A 104 10.56 -22.08 -14.42
CA ARG A 104 11.99 -22.15 -14.77
C ARG A 104 12.85 -21.36 -13.79
N PHE A 105 12.44 -20.15 -13.42
CA PHE A 105 13.21 -19.37 -12.44
C PHE A 105 13.14 -20.00 -11.03
N ALA A 106 12.02 -20.61 -10.65
CA ALA A 106 11.94 -21.43 -9.44
C ALA A 106 12.93 -22.61 -9.48
N ALA A 107 13.10 -23.27 -10.63
CA ALA A 107 14.11 -24.32 -10.79
C ALA A 107 15.53 -23.78 -10.62
N ALA A 108 15.83 -22.60 -11.16
CA ALA A 108 17.13 -21.95 -10.97
C ALA A 108 17.40 -21.66 -9.48
N LEU A 109 16.44 -21.06 -8.77
CA LEU A 109 16.53 -20.82 -7.32
C LEU A 109 16.79 -22.12 -6.55
N ARG A 110 16.05 -23.20 -6.88
CA ARG A 110 16.23 -24.52 -6.26
C ARG A 110 17.60 -25.12 -6.54
N ALA A 111 18.12 -24.97 -7.76
CA ALA A 111 19.45 -25.47 -8.14
C ALA A 111 20.57 -24.78 -7.33
N HIS A 112 20.34 -23.55 -6.88
CA HIS A 112 21.23 -22.80 -6.00
C HIS A 112 20.83 -22.90 -4.51
N GLY A 113 20.07 -23.95 -4.15
CA GLY A 113 19.80 -24.34 -2.77
C GLY A 113 18.65 -23.60 -2.08
N VAL A 114 17.88 -22.73 -2.78
CA VAL A 114 16.68 -22.09 -2.20
C VAL A 114 15.53 -23.08 -2.14
N GLY A 115 14.87 -23.17 -0.99
CA GLY A 115 13.76 -24.09 -0.76
C GLY A 115 12.80 -23.60 0.32
N HIS A 116 11.97 -24.52 0.81
CA HIS A 116 10.94 -24.25 1.81
C HIS A 116 11.50 -23.50 3.03
N GLY A 117 10.85 -22.38 3.38
CA GLY A 117 11.19 -21.55 4.53
C GLY A 117 12.43 -20.67 4.37
N ASP A 118 13.20 -20.78 3.29
CA ASP A 118 14.30 -19.86 3.00
C ASP A 118 13.76 -18.47 2.65
N ARG A 119 14.43 -17.40 3.09
CA ARG A 119 14.06 -16.02 2.75
C ARG A 119 14.88 -15.56 1.56
N VAL A 120 14.20 -14.85 0.64
CA VAL A 120 14.80 -14.32 -0.59
C VAL A 120 14.47 -12.83 -0.69
N LEU A 121 15.50 -12.00 -0.67
CA LEU A 121 15.32 -10.56 -0.83
C LEU A 121 15.17 -10.20 -2.30
N ILE A 122 14.17 -9.40 -2.64
CA ILE A 122 13.91 -8.90 -3.99
C ILE A 122 14.04 -7.38 -3.99
N TYR A 123 14.97 -6.87 -4.82
CA TYR A 123 15.26 -5.44 -4.97
C TYR A 123 15.22 -5.07 -6.45
N MET A 124 14.00 -4.84 -6.97
CA MET A 124 13.74 -4.64 -8.39
C MET A 124 12.85 -3.42 -8.66
N PRO A 125 12.99 -2.78 -9.83
CA PRO A 125 12.03 -1.78 -10.31
C PRO A 125 10.75 -2.45 -10.82
N MET A 126 9.79 -1.64 -11.33
CA MET A 126 8.52 -2.10 -11.88
C MET A 126 8.68 -2.77 -13.25
N ILE A 127 9.24 -3.97 -13.25
CA ILE A 127 9.46 -4.82 -14.43
C ILE A 127 8.84 -6.21 -14.21
N PRO A 128 8.52 -6.96 -15.28
CA PRO A 128 7.90 -8.28 -15.16
C PRO A 128 8.69 -9.27 -14.32
N GLU A 129 10.00 -9.16 -14.31
CA GLU A 129 10.90 -10.02 -13.55
C GLU A 129 10.71 -9.89 -12.03
N ALA A 130 10.19 -8.76 -11.54
CA ALA A 130 9.82 -8.62 -10.14
C ALA A 130 8.66 -9.56 -9.77
N LEU A 131 7.63 -9.65 -10.62
CA LEU A 131 6.50 -10.58 -10.45
C LEU A 131 6.96 -12.03 -10.59
N ILE A 132 7.80 -12.31 -11.60
CA ILE A 132 8.38 -13.65 -11.81
C ILE A 132 9.15 -14.10 -10.58
N ALA A 133 9.98 -13.22 -9.99
CA ALA A 133 10.76 -13.51 -8.80
C ALA A 133 9.85 -13.81 -7.59
N MET A 134 8.84 -12.96 -7.32
CA MET A 134 7.91 -13.15 -6.20
C MET A 134 7.17 -14.50 -6.30
N LEU A 135 6.64 -14.80 -7.48
CA LEU A 135 5.89 -16.03 -7.72
C LEU A 135 6.78 -17.28 -7.74
N ALA A 136 8.03 -17.17 -8.23
CA ALA A 136 9.00 -18.27 -8.23
C ALA A 136 9.45 -18.63 -6.80
N VAL A 137 9.69 -17.63 -5.94
CA VAL A 137 9.98 -17.83 -4.53
C VAL A 137 8.81 -18.53 -3.83
N ALA A 138 7.59 -18.01 -4.02
CA ALA A 138 6.37 -18.61 -3.46
C ALA A 138 6.14 -20.05 -3.97
N ARG A 139 6.49 -20.34 -5.23
CA ARG A 139 6.36 -21.67 -5.85
C ARG A 139 7.15 -22.74 -5.13
N LEU A 140 8.32 -22.39 -4.60
CA LEU A 140 9.19 -23.28 -3.83
C LEU A 140 8.83 -23.37 -2.33
N GLY A 141 7.85 -22.61 -1.88
CA GLY A 141 7.56 -22.45 -0.45
C GLY A 141 8.65 -21.66 0.29
N ALA A 142 9.45 -20.91 -0.42
CA ALA A 142 10.35 -19.92 0.15
C ALA A 142 9.58 -18.61 0.41
N ILE A 143 10.16 -17.72 1.20
CA ILE A 143 9.54 -16.50 1.71
C ILE A 143 10.19 -15.30 1.02
N HIS A 144 9.44 -14.53 0.23
CA HIS A 144 10.02 -13.35 -0.38
C HIS A 144 9.98 -12.12 0.55
N VAL A 145 11.00 -11.27 0.40
CA VAL A 145 11.20 -10.03 1.14
C VAL A 145 11.42 -8.92 0.11
N VAL A 146 10.33 -8.33 -0.37
CA VAL A 146 10.44 -7.29 -1.40
C VAL A 146 10.82 -5.98 -0.76
N THR A 147 11.88 -5.39 -1.31
CA THR A 147 12.42 -4.10 -0.89
C THR A 147 12.24 -3.10 -2.01
N PHE A 148 11.68 -1.93 -1.69
CA PHE A 148 11.46 -0.87 -2.68
C PHE A 148 12.77 -0.46 -3.38
N GLY A 149 12.76 -0.45 -4.71
CA GLY A 149 13.93 -0.23 -5.55
C GLY A 149 14.63 1.14 -5.41
N GLY A 150 14.01 2.06 -4.69
CA GLY A 150 14.60 3.35 -4.37
C GLY A 150 15.29 3.42 -3.00
N PHE A 151 15.36 2.35 -2.20
CA PHE A 151 15.99 2.38 -0.90
C PHE A 151 17.53 2.42 -0.98
N ALA A 152 18.13 3.10 0.00
CA ALA A 152 19.58 3.19 0.16
C ALA A 152 20.18 1.84 0.61
N PRO A 153 21.49 1.60 0.39
CA PRO A 153 22.15 0.35 0.75
C PRO A 153 21.94 -0.11 2.19
N ARG A 154 21.96 0.83 3.15
CA ARG A 154 21.76 0.53 4.56
C ARG A 154 20.38 -0.07 4.86
N GLU A 155 19.33 0.37 4.15
CA GLU A 155 17.99 -0.16 4.31
C GLU A 155 17.86 -1.57 3.72
N VAL A 156 18.55 -1.83 2.62
CA VAL A 156 18.64 -3.16 2.02
C VAL A 156 19.40 -4.09 2.96
N ALA A 157 20.53 -3.65 3.53
CA ALA A 157 21.31 -4.39 4.52
C ALA A 157 20.50 -4.75 5.76
N THR A 158 19.74 -3.79 6.30
CA THR A 158 18.84 -4.04 7.45
C THR A 158 17.85 -5.17 7.19
N ARG A 159 17.32 -5.26 5.95
CA ARG A 159 16.37 -6.31 5.58
C ARG A 159 17.05 -7.65 5.30
N LEU A 160 18.29 -7.61 4.79
CA LEU A 160 19.13 -8.81 4.66
C LEU A 160 19.36 -9.45 6.02
N ASP A 161 19.72 -8.63 7.02
CA ASP A 161 20.00 -9.09 8.38
C ASP A 161 18.73 -9.55 9.10
N ASP A 162 17.65 -8.76 9.04
CA ASP A 162 16.41 -9.06 9.73
C ASP A 162 15.74 -10.33 9.21
N ALA A 163 15.80 -10.56 7.90
CA ALA A 163 15.26 -11.75 7.27
C ALA A 163 16.26 -12.92 7.20
N GLU A 164 17.54 -12.69 7.47
CA GLU A 164 18.62 -13.64 7.18
C GLU A 164 18.48 -14.22 5.77
N ALA A 165 18.39 -13.32 4.77
CA ALA A 165 18.05 -13.70 3.42
C ALA A 165 19.13 -14.54 2.76
N LYS A 166 18.79 -15.75 2.31
CA LYS A 166 19.70 -16.71 1.67
C LYS A 166 20.11 -16.31 0.26
N ALA A 167 19.18 -15.65 -0.46
CA ALA A 167 19.41 -15.18 -1.81
C ALA A 167 18.96 -13.72 -1.97
N VAL A 168 19.59 -13.04 -2.94
CA VAL A 168 19.17 -11.72 -3.43
C VAL A 168 18.81 -11.82 -4.89
N ILE A 169 17.70 -11.23 -5.29
CA ILE A 169 17.30 -11.06 -6.68
C ILE A 169 17.16 -9.56 -6.92
N ALA A 170 17.94 -9.01 -7.85
CA ALA A 170 17.92 -7.59 -8.14
C ALA A 170 17.98 -7.31 -9.64
N ALA A 171 17.79 -6.07 -10.05
CA ALA A 171 18.14 -5.58 -11.37
C ALA A 171 19.47 -4.81 -11.33
N ASN A 172 20.10 -4.58 -12.48
CA ASN A 172 21.26 -3.70 -12.55
C ASN A 172 20.90 -2.22 -12.32
N GLY A 173 19.62 -1.83 -12.57
CA GLY A 173 19.14 -0.49 -12.26
C GLY A 173 17.68 -0.25 -12.59
N GLY A 174 17.16 0.89 -12.12
CA GLY A 174 15.85 1.44 -12.41
C GLY A 174 15.95 2.70 -13.27
N LEU A 175 14.87 3.03 -13.98
CA LEU A 175 14.79 4.20 -14.85
C LEU A 175 13.82 5.23 -14.25
N GLU A 176 14.24 6.49 -14.25
CA GLU A 176 13.42 7.66 -13.97
C GLU A 176 13.52 8.65 -15.12
N PRO A 177 12.58 9.58 -15.29
CA PRO A 177 12.56 10.48 -16.46
C PRO A 177 13.85 11.27 -16.69
N SER A 178 14.59 11.59 -15.64
CA SER A 178 15.78 12.44 -15.70
C SER A 178 17.09 11.73 -15.32
N ARG A 179 17.03 10.47 -14.86
CA ARG A 179 18.22 9.74 -14.37
C ARG A 179 18.02 8.23 -14.36
N THR A 180 19.12 7.50 -14.41
CA THR A 180 19.17 6.07 -14.09
C THR A 180 19.55 5.88 -12.63
N ILE A 181 18.80 5.04 -11.91
CA ILE A 181 19.14 4.63 -10.55
C ILE A 181 19.96 3.35 -10.65
N ARG A 182 21.22 3.43 -10.24
CA ARG A 182 22.15 2.30 -10.30
C ARG A 182 21.92 1.38 -9.09
N TYR A 183 21.53 0.12 -9.34
CA TYR A 183 21.26 -0.82 -8.26
C TYR A 183 22.46 -1.67 -7.89
N LEU A 184 23.35 -2.02 -8.82
CA LEU A 184 24.49 -2.88 -8.51
C LEU A 184 25.40 -2.31 -7.42
N PRO A 185 25.77 -0.98 -7.43
CA PRO A 185 26.51 -0.39 -6.32
C PRO A 185 25.78 -0.53 -4.99
N ASN A 186 24.44 -0.29 -4.99
CA ASN A 186 23.63 -0.38 -3.79
C ASN A 186 23.57 -1.80 -3.23
N VAL A 187 23.45 -2.82 -4.11
CA VAL A 187 23.44 -4.24 -3.72
C VAL A 187 24.80 -4.63 -3.15
N ALA A 188 25.90 -4.24 -3.80
CA ALA A 188 27.25 -4.54 -3.35
C ALA A 188 27.52 -3.93 -1.96
N GLU A 189 27.23 -2.64 -1.79
CA GLU A 189 27.39 -1.95 -0.51
C GLU A 189 26.45 -2.53 0.58
N ALA A 190 25.20 -2.86 0.24
CA ALA A 190 24.27 -3.48 1.18
C ALA A 190 24.79 -4.84 1.66
N ILE A 191 25.32 -5.67 0.76
CA ILE A 191 25.93 -6.96 1.14
C ILE A 191 27.17 -6.74 1.99
N GLU A 192 27.97 -5.70 1.72
CA GLU A 192 29.14 -5.38 2.55
C GLU A 192 28.72 -4.95 3.96
N LEU A 193 27.71 -4.09 4.08
CA LEU A 193 27.19 -3.57 5.36
C LEU A 193 26.47 -4.61 6.20
N ALA A 194 25.74 -5.54 5.58
CA ALA A 194 24.97 -6.55 6.28
C ALA A 194 25.87 -7.50 7.09
N GLU A 195 25.41 -7.92 8.27
CA GLU A 195 26.05 -8.99 9.05
C GLU A 195 25.80 -10.35 8.40
N HIS A 196 24.58 -10.62 7.95
CA HIS A 196 24.19 -11.81 7.22
C HIS A 196 24.48 -11.68 5.72
N LYS A 197 25.26 -12.63 5.16
CA LYS A 197 25.62 -12.62 3.74
C LYS A 197 24.76 -13.60 2.95
N PRO A 198 24.14 -13.17 1.84
CA PRO A 198 23.43 -14.08 0.95
C PRO A 198 24.39 -15.07 0.31
N GLN A 199 23.92 -16.29 0.06
CA GLN A 199 24.71 -17.35 -0.58
C GLN A 199 24.76 -17.20 -2.10
N VAL A 200 23.76 -16.55 -2.70
CA VAL A 200 23.63 -16.36 -4.14
C VAL A 200 22.93 -15.04 -4.45
N VAL A 201 23.35 -14.40 -5.55
CA VAL A 201 22.78 -13.15 -6.06
C VAL A 201 22.44 -13.34 -7.53
N PHE A 202 21.18 -13.05 -7.90
CA PHE A 202 20.69 -13.06 -9.27
C PHE A 202 20.42 -11.63 -9.72
N ILE A 203 20.90 -11.26 -10.90
CA ILE A 203 20.77 -9.91 -11.45
C ILE A 203 20.10 -9.96 -12.81
N LYS A 204 18.97 -9.27 -12.91
CA LYS A 204 18.38 -8.91 -14.21
C LYS A 204 19.18 -7.78 -14.82
N GLN A 205 19.87 -8.04 -15.90
CA GLN A 205 20.57 -7.01 -16.65
C GLN A 205 19.62 -6.33 -17.65
N ARG A 206 19.41 -5.06 -17.47
CA ARG A 206 18.60 -4.20 -18.36
C ARG A 206 19.53 -3.52 -19.34
N PRO A 207 19.24 -3.56 -20.66
CA PRO A 207 20.13 -2.98 -21.67
C PRO A 207 20.22 -1.43 -21.59
N GLU A 208 19.25 -0.79 -20.95
CA GLU A 208 19.21 0.68 -20.77
C GLU A 208 20.10 1.16 -19.62
N VAL A 209 20.72 0.25 -18.88
CA VAL A 209 21.58 0.54 -17.72
C VAL A 209 23.01 0.09 -18.02
N ASP A 210 23.95 1.02 -17.93
CA ASP A 210 25.37 0.77 -18.30
C ASP A 210 26.11 -0.20 -17.35
N ASP A 211 25.61 -0.35 -16.11
CA ASP A 211 26.23 -1.24 -15.13
C ASP A 211 26.02 -2.71 -15.50
N THR A 212 27.09 -3.49 -15.50
CA THR A 212 27.08 -4.93 -15.78
C THR A 212 27.60 -5.74 -14.61
N ILE A 213 27.20 -7.02 -14.51
CA ILE A 213 27.65 -7.95 -13.47
C ILE A 213 29.20 -8.04 -13.46
N ASP A 214 29.82 -8.16 -14.62
CA ASP A 214 31.28 -8.34 -14.77
C ASP A 214 32.07 -7.17 -14.16
N ALA A 215 31.50 -5.98 -14.14
CA ALA A 215 32.14 -4.81 -13.56
C ALA A 215 32.06 -4.77 -12.01
N PHE A 216 31.15 -5.54 -11.40
CA PHE A 216 30.91 -5.54 -9.96
C PHE A 216 31.34 -6.84 -9.28
N ASN A 217 30.80 -7.97 -9.72
CA ASN A 217 31.11 -9.27 -9.13
C ASN A 217 30.78 -10.40 -10.12
N THR A 218 31.81 -11.08 -10.61
CA THR A 218 31.68 -12.18 -11.57
C THR A 218 31.07 -13.46 -10.98
N GLU A 219 30.86 -13.53 -9.65
CA GLU A 219 30.14 -14.62 -8.99
C GLU A 219 28.64 -14.43 -8.98
N TRP A 220 28.14 -13.21 -9.32
CA TRP A 220 26.72 -12.97 -9.46
C TRP A 220 26.18 -13.59 -10.75
N LEU A 221 24.94 -14.04 -10.70
CA LEU A 221 24.32 -14.81 -11.77
C LEU A 221 23.37 -13.93 -12.60
N ASP A 222 23.43 -14.07 -13.92
CA ASP A 222 22.48 -13.41 -14.80
C ASP A 222 21.10 -14.09 -14.71
N PHE A 223 20.07 -13.31 -14.46
CA PHE A 223 18.70 -13.77 -14.29
C PHE A 223 18.15 -14.50 -15.52
N ASP A 224 18.37 -13.95 -16.71
CA ASP A 224 17.85 -14.52 -17.95
C ASP A 224 18.60 -15.79 -18.35
N GLU A 225 19.92 -15.84 -18.16
CA GLU A 225 20.73 -17.05 -18.39
C GLU A 225 20.28 -18.18 -17.46
N GLN A 226 20.06 -17.88 -16.17
CA GLN A 226 19.59 -18.86 -15.21
C GLN A 226 18.17 -19.35 -15.52
N LEU A 227 17.27 -18.45 -15.91
CA LEU A 227 15.93 -18.82 -16.35
C LEU A 227 15.97 -19.73 -17.58
N ALA A 228 16.82 -19.43 -18.56
CA ALA A 228 16.94 -20.20 -19.80
C ALA A 228 17.60 -21.58 -19.59
N ALA A 229 18.49 -21.70 -18.61
CA ALA A 229 19.27 -22.93 -18.37
C ALA A 229 18.49 -24.05 -17.65
N HIS A 230 17.31 -23.75 -17.10
CA HIS A 230 16.58 -24.69 -16.24
C HIS A 230 15.23 -25.08 -16.82
N GLU A 231 14.83 -26.35 -16.61
CA GLU A 231 13.49 -26.84 -16.95
C GLU A 231 12.47 -26.46 -15.86
N PRO A 232 11.17 -26.29 -16.26
CA PRO A 232 10.11 -25.94 -15.30
C PRO A 232 9.98 -26.93 -14.14
N VAL A 233 9.58 -26.42 -12.98
CA VAL A 233 9.30 -27.25 -11.78
C VAL A 233 7.89 -26.99 -11.28
N GLU A 234 7.30 -28.02 -10.67
CA GLU A 234 5.97 -27.94 -10.06
C GLU A 234 5.98 -27.08 -8.79
N ALA A 235 4.81 -26.53 -8.45
CA ALA A 235 4.61 -25.82 -7.20
C ALA A 235 4.59 -26.79 -6.02
N VAL A 236 5.32 -26.44 -4.95
CA VAL A 236 5.39 -27.25 -3.73
C VAL A 236 4.12 -27.03 -2.92
N PRO A 237 3.38 -28.10 -2.49
CA PRO A 237 2.26 -27.94 -1.57
C PRO A 237 2.71 -27.31 -0.24
N MET A 238 2.02 -26.23 0.18
CA MET A 238 2.31 -25.48 1.39
C MET A 238 1.16 -25.64 2.37
N ALA A 239 1.45 -25.72 3.68
CA ALA A 239 0.38 -25.51 4.65
C ALA A 239 -0.22 -24.11 4.44
N ALA A 240 -1.54 -24.00 4.58
CA ALA A 240 -2.20 -22.70 4.42
C ALA A 240 -1.64 -21.64 5.37
N THR A 241 -1.11 -22.07 6.50
CA THR A 241 -0.51 -21.23 7.55
C THR A 241 0.98 -20.96 7.38
N ASP A 242 1.63 -21.55 6.38
CA ASP A 242 3.05 -21.29 6.11
C ASP A 242 3.25 -19.84 5.63
N PRO A 243 4.35 -19.18 6.06
CA PRO A 243 4.67 -17.84 5.62
C PRO A 243 4.90 -17.75 4.11
N LEU A 244 4.26 -16.76 3.46
CA LEU A 244 4.43 -16.43 2.06
C LEU A 244 5.48 -15.34 1.86
N TYR A 245 5.34 -14.26 2.63
CA TYR A 245 6.24 -13.11 2.53
C TYR A 245 6.41 -12.36 3.85
N LEU A 246 7.50 -11.61 3.92
CA LEU A 246 7.76 -10.60 4.93
C LEU A 246 7.75 -9.22 4.26
N LEU A 247 6.94 -8.31 4.80
CA LEU A 247 6.91 -6.94 4.34
C LEU A 247 7.25 -5.99 5.49
N HIS A 248 8.35 -5.26 5.33
CA HIS A 248 8.83 -4.35 6.35
C HIS A 248 8.08 -3.02 6.35
N THR A 249 7.56 -2.64 7.49
CA THR A 249 6.93 -1.33 7.71
C THR A 249 7.84 -0.43 8.54
N SER A 250 7.81 0.88 8.25
CA SER A 250 8.43 1.88 9.10
C SER A 250 7.65 1.96 10.42
N GLY A 251 8.23 1.43 11.49
CA GLY A 251 7.65 1.56 12.82
C GLY A 251 7.89 2.97 13.41
N THR A 252 7.16 3.31 14.48
CA THR A 252 7.43 4.47 15.33
C THR A 252 8.77 4.35 16.08
N THR A 253 9.40 3.18 16.08
CA THR A 253 10.73 2.86 16.61
C THR A 253 11.75 2.77 15.48
N SER A 254 13.04 2.87 15.79
CA SER A 254 14.14 2.87 14.83
C SER A 254 14.25 1.60 13.95
N LYS A 255 13.76 0.44 14.45
CA LYS A 255 13.83 -0.82 13.71
C LYS A 255 12.51 -1.09 12.95
N PRO A 256 12.55 -1.35 11.63
CA PRO A 256 11.37 -1.75 10.86
C PRO A 256 10.72 -3.02 11.42
N LYS A 257 9.41 -3.18 11.21
CA LYS A 257 8.65 -4.38 11.60
C LYS A 257 8.41 -5.24 10.37
N ALA A 258 8.83 -6.51 10.40
CA ALA A 258 8.59 -7.48 9.32
C ALA A 258 7.24 -8.18 9.52
N VAL A 259 6.23 -7.71 8.81
CA VAL A 259 4.86 -8.26 8.84
C VAL A 259 4.82 -9.58 8.07
N ILE A 260 4.27 -10.65 8.68
CA ILE A 260 4.14 -11.97 8.08
C ILE A 260 2.78 -12.13 7.41
N ARG A 261 2.75 -12.65 6.18
CA ARG A 261 1.55 -13.16 5.50
C ARG A 261 1.67 -14.65 5.27
N ASP A 262 0.54 -15.35 5.38
CA ASP A 262 0.42 -16.77 5.08
C ASP A 262 -0.08 -17.04 3.65
N HIS A 263 0.06 -18.27 3.18
CA HIS A 263 -0.39 -18.68 1.84
C HIS A 263 -1.92 -18.75 1.72
N GLY A 264 -2.58 -19.44 2.64
CA GLY A 264 -3.99 -19.79 2.52
C GLY A 264 -4.92 -18.62 2.80
N GLY A 265 -4.69 -17.94 3.93
CA GLY A 265 -5.48 -16.77 4.30
C GLY A 265 -5.37 -15.66 3.28
N TYR A 266 -4.16 -15.41 2.77
CA TYR A 266 -3.94 -14.36 1.78
C TYR A 266 -4.54 -14.70 0.42
N ALA A 267 -4.46 -15.96 -0.04
CA ALA A 267 -5.11 -16.40 -1.27
C ALA A 267 -6.64 -16.26 -1.20
N ALA A 268 -7.26 -16.61 -0.06
CA ALA A 268 -8.70 -16.48 0.13
C ALA A 268 -9.15 -15.00 0.13
N ALA A 269 -8.41 -14.12 0.81
CA ALA A 269 -8.68 -12.69 0.81
C ALA A 269 -8.51 -12.07 -0.60
N ALA A 270 -7.45 -12.45 -1.31
CA ALA A 270 -7.20 -12.00 -2.68
C ALA A 270 -8.35 -12.40 -3.63
N ALA A 271 -8.75 -13.68 -3.61
CA ALA A 271 -9.85 -14.19 -4.43
C ALA A 271 -11.21 -13.56 -4.09
N TRP A 272 -11.43 -13.20 -2.82
CA TRP A 272 -12.67 -12.59 -2.40
C TRP A 272 -12.71 -11.08 -2.69
N SER A 273 -11.63 -10.36 -2.37
CA SER A 273 -11.61 -8.90 -2.42
C SER A 273 -11.71 -8.34 -3.84
N LEU A 274 -11.06 -8.98 -4.83
CA LEU A 274 -11.02 -8.45 -6.18
C LEU A 274 -12.41 -8.35 -6.83
N PRO A 275 -13.23 -9.41 -6.92
CA PRO A 275 -14.55 -9.31 -7.51
C PRO A 275 -15.52 -8.48 -6.64
N ASN A 276 -15.44 -8.57 -5.32
CA ASN A 276 -16.44 -7.95 -4.45
C ASN A 276 -16.18 -6.46 -4.18
N ILE A 277 -14.92 -6.03 -4.02
CA ILE A 277 -14.56 -4.63 -3.77
C ILE A 277 -14.35 -3.90 -5.09
N TYR A 278 -13.54 -4.44 -5.98
CA TYR A 278 -13.09 -3.75 -7.19
C TYR A 278 -13.94 -4.04 -8.43
N ASN A 279 -14.85 -5.00 -8.35
CA ASN A 279 -15.69 -5.44 -9.49
C ASN A 279 -14.87 -5.91 -10.68
N VAL A 280 -13.77 -6.62 -10.42
CA VAL A 280 -12.91 -7.19 -11.47
C VAL A 280 -12.99 -8.70 -11.46
N ASP A 281 -13.39 -9.26 -12.58
CA ASP A 281 -13.55 -10.70 -12.79
C ASP A 281 -12.42 -11.27 -13.68
N ALA A 282 -12.39 -12.59 -13.79
CA ALA A 282 -11.41 -13.31 -14.62
C ALA A 282 -11.51 -12.90 -16.09
N GLY A 283 -10.39 -12.47 -16.68
CA GLY A 283 -10.30 -11.99 -18.07
C GLY A 283 -10.41 -10.47 -18.21
N GLU A 284 -10.78 -9.76 -17.14
CA GLU A 284 -10.82 -8.30 -17.16
C GLU A 284 -9.46 -7.69 -16.79
N VAL A 285 -9.22 -6.48 -17.24
CA VAL A 285 -7.95 -5.76 -17.02
C VAL A 285 -8.10 -4.76 -15.89
N MET A 286 -7.10 -4.74 -14.99
CA MET A 286 -7.01 -3.73 -13.95
C MET A 286 -5.67 -3.01 -13.96
N PHE A 287 -5.69 -1.73 -13.60
CA PHE A 287 -4.49 -0.93 -13.48
C PHE A 287 -4.34 -0.38 -12.07
N VAL A 288 -3.28 -0.79 -11.39
CA VAL A 288 -2.89 -0.29 -10.07
C VAL A 288 -1.56 0.44 -10.20
N ALA A 289 -1.62 1.77 -10.15
CA ALA A 289 -0.46 2.65 -10.24
C ALA A 289 0.25 2.76 -8.88
N SER A 290 0.94 1.70 -8.50
CA SER A 290 1.73 1.57 -7.28
C SER A 290 3.01 0.78 -7.57
N ASP A 291 3.75 0.40 -6.54
CA ASP A 291 5.00 -0.35 -6.63
C ASP A 291 4.89 -1.67 -5.87
N VAL A 292 5.53 -2.73 -6.39
CA VAL A 292 5.56 -4.05 -5.75
C VAL A 292 6.25 -4.05 -4.40
N GLY A 293 7.06 -3.06 -4.08
CA GLY A 293 7.68 -2.86 -2.75
C GLY A 293 6.69 -2.47 -1.65
N TRP A 294 5.44 -2.16 -2.00
CA TRP A 294 4.38 -1.81 -1.05
C TRP A 294 3.30 -2.90 -0.99
N VAL A 295 2.52 -2.90 0.09
CA VAL A 295 1.42 -3.87 0.25
C VAL A 295 0.39 -3.77 -0.88
N VAL A 296 0.13 -2.56 -1.40
CA VAL A 296 -0.76 -2.35 -2.55
C VAL A 296 -0.27 -3.13 -3.76
N GLY A 297 1.02 -3.06 -4.06
CA GLY A 297 1.62 -3.80 -5.17
C GLY A 297 1.59 -5.32 -4.95
N HIS A 298 1.94 -5.79 -3.75
CA HIS A 298 1.83 -7.22 -3.43
C HIS A 298 0.42 -7.72 -3.68
N THR A 299 -0.59 -7.05 -3.12
CA THR A 299 -1.96 -7.54 -3.19
C THR A 299 -2.59 -7.32 -4.55
N TYR A 300 -2.53 -6.11 -5.11
CA TYR A 300 -3.35 -5.72 -6.26
C TYR A 300 -2.58 -5.50 -7.56
N ILE A 301 -1.25 -5.65 -7.58
CA ILE A 301 -0.49 -5.80 -8.83
C ILE A 301 -0.14 -7.28 -9.06
N VAL A 302 0.24 -8.02 -8.01
CA VAL A 302 0.74 -9.39 -8.14
C VAL A 302 -0.34 -10.42 -7.84
N TYR A 303 -0.74 -10.56 -6.56
CA TYR A 303 -1.49 -11.74 -6.13
C TYR A 303 -2.98 -11.71 -6.47
N ALA A 304 -3.72 -10.69 -6.10
CA ALA A 304 -5.17 -10.69 -6.29
C ALA A 304 -5.61 -10.79 -7.76
N PRO A 305 -5.03 -10.02 -8.71
CA PRO A 305 -5.41 -10.18 -10.11
C PRO A 305 -5.10 -11.58 -10.65
N LEU A 306 -3.90 -12.09 -10.40
CA LEU A 306 -3.49 -13.39 -10.93
C LEU A 306 -4.25 -14.56 -10.27
N VAL A 307 -4.46 -14.51 -8.95
CA VAL A 307 -5.30 -15.48 -8.23
C VAL A 307 -6.74 -15.46 -8.74
N SER A 308 -7.27 -14.32 -9.14
CA SER A 308 -8.64 -14.19 -9.66
C SER A 308 -8.75 -14.42 -11.18
N GLY A 309 -7.65 -14.65 -11.90
CA GLY A 309 -7.65 -14.86 -13.34
C GLY A 309 -7.84 -13.57 -14.16
N ALA A 310 -7.60 -12.42 -13.56
CA ALA A 310 -7.64 -11.12 -14.23
C ALA A 310 -6.29 -10.79 -14.88
N THR A 311 -6.25 -9.73 -15.66
CA THR A 311 -5.02 -9.17 -16.26
C THR A 311 -4.56 -7.97 -15.45
N THR A 312 -3.31 -7.96 -15.01
CA THR A 312 -2.70 -6.82 -14.30
C THR A 312 -1.78 -6.01 -15.21
N VAL A 313 -1.82 -4.67 -15.05
CA VAL A 313 -0.87 -3.78 -15.73
C VAL A 313 0.25 -3.40 -14.76
N VAL A 314 1.48 -3.71 -15.15
CA VAL A 314 2.72 -3.30 -14.48
C VAL A 314 3.25 -2.07 -15.20
N TYR A 315 3.12 -0.91 -14.59
CA TYR A 315 3.49 0.36 -15.19
C TYR A 315 4.83 0.86 -14.68
N GLU A 316 5.78 1.09 -15.59
CA GLU A 316 7.05 1.75 -15.31
C GLU A 316 7.00 3.19 -15.82
N GLY A 317 6.58 4.11 -14.95
CA GLY A 317 6.43 5.53 -15.26
C GLY A 317 5.93 6.33 -14.07
N LYS A 318 5.64 7.60 -14.31
CA LYS A 318 5.15 8.55 -13.31
C LYS A 318 3.74 9.04 -13.69
N PRO A 319 2.95 9.56 -12.74
CA PRO A 319 1.62 10.10 -13.04
C PRO A 319 1.67 11.36 -13.91
N VAL A 320 2.81 12.08 -13.87
CA VAL A 320 3.08 13.30 -14.63
C VAL A 320 4.49 13.24 -15.19
N GLY A 321 4.70 13.79 -16.39
CA GLY A 321 6.03 13.87 -17.02
C GLY A 321 6.48 12.60 -17.74
N THR A 322 5.57 11.62 -17.97
CA THR A 322 5.87 10.40 -18.73
C THR A 322 4.79 10.03 -19.76
N PRO A 323 4.59 10.81 -20.82
CA PRO A 323 5.26 12.07 -21.13
C PRO A 323 4.61 13.31 -20.50
N ASP A 324 3.36 13.24 -20.06
CA ASP A 324 2.56 14.36 -19.53
C ASP A 324 1.55 13.89 -18.45
N ALA A 325 0.61 14.75 -18.06
CA ALA A 325 -0.42 14.43 -17.06
C ALA A 325 -1.48 13.44 -17.55
N GLY A 326 -1.45 13.04 -18.81
CA GLY A 326 -2.31 12.01 -19.40
C GLY A 326 -1.77 10.58 -19.26
N ALA A 327 -0.59 10.39 -18.65
CA ALA A 327 0.08 9.09 -18.58
C ALA A 327 -0.83 7.95 -18.07
N PHE A 328 -1.52 8.16 -16.94
CA PHE A 328 -2.41 7.14 -16.40
C PHE A 328 -3.66 6.90 -17.26
N TRP A 329 -4.18 7.97 -17.86
CA TRP A 329 -5.35 7.88 -18.75
C TRP A 329 -5.01 7.12 -20.03
N ARG A 330 -3.78 7.32 -20.56
CA ARG A 330 -3.25 6.54 -21.68
C ARG A 330 -3.22 5.04 -21.34
N VAL A 331 -2.64 4.67 -20.21
CA VAL A 331 -2.55 3.27 -19.78
C VAL A 331 -3.94 2.64 -19.65
N VAL A 332 -4.89 3.35 -19.03
CA VAL A 332 -6.29 2.88 -18.92
C VAL A 332 -6.90 2.64 -20.29
N SER A 333 -6.72 3.59 -21.22
CA SER A 333 -7.27 3.50 -22.58
C SER A 333 -6.63 2.40 -23.42
N ASP A 334 -5.29 2.36 -23.44
CA ASP A 334 -4.53 1.44 -24.31
C ASP A 334 -4.79 -0.01 -23.94
N HIS A 335 -4.99 -0.29 -22.65
CA HIS A 335 -5.18 -1.65 -22.16
C HIS A 335 -6.62 -1.98 -21.79
N GLY A 336 -7.55 -1.05 -21.94
CA GLY A 336 -8.97 -1.26 -21.61
C GLY A 336 -9.20 -1.58 -20.13
N ALA A 337 -8.48 -0.90 -19.23
CA ALA A 337 -8.57 -1.19 -17.81
C ALA A 337 -9.94 -0.80 -17.24
N LYS A 338 -10.61 -1.77 -16.59
CA LYS A 338 -11.93 -1.59 -15.96
C LYS A 338 -11.90 -0.70 -14.73
N MET A 339 -10.77 -0.66 -14.04
CA MET A 339 -10.54 0.20 -12.89
C MET A 339 -9.12 0.74 -12.88
N ILE A 340 -8.95 1.89 -12.25
CA ILE A 340 -7.64 2.45 -11.88
C ILE A 340 -7.60 2.65 -10.37
N PHE A 341 -6.46 2.29 -9.75
CA PHE A 341 -6.19 2.56 -8.35
C PHE A 341 -4.84 3.26 -8.19
N SER A 342 -4.83 4.42 -7.54
CA SER A 342 -3.61 5.15 -7.22
C SER A 342 -3.73 5.91 -5.89
N ALA A 343 -2.60 6.42 -5.40
CA ALA A 343 -2.58 7.25 -4.20
C ALA A 343 -3.16 8.67 -4.49
N PRO A 344 -3.77 9.33 -3.51
CA PRO A 344 -4.23 10.73 -3.63
C PRO A 344 -3.15 11.69 -4.11
N THR A 345 -1.90 11.51 -3.68
CA THR A 345 -0.77 12.33 -4.13
C THR A 345 -0.58 12.28 -5.65
N ALA A 346 -0.76 11.12 -6.29
CA ALA A 346 -0.66 11.02 -7.75
C ALA A 346 -1.79 11.78 -8.45
N TYR A 347 -3.01 11.67 -7.94
CA TYR A 347 -4.17 12.41 -8.48
C TYR A 347 -4.04 13.91 -8.26
N ARG A 348 -3.50 14.37 -7.12
CA ARG A 348 -3.19 15.78 -6.88
C ARG A 348 -2.14 16.30 -7.87
N ALA A 349 -1.10 15.51 -8.16
CA ALA A 349 -0.10 15.88 -9.16
C ALA A 349 -0.71 16.01 -10.57
N ILE A 350 -1.58 15.08 -10.97
CA ILE A 350 -2.30 15.15 -12.24
C ILE A 350 -3.21 16.40 -12.27
N ARG A 351 -3.99 16.64 -11.21
CA ARG A 351 -4.85 17.83 -11.09
C ARG A 351 -4.07 19.13 -11.18
N ALA A 352 -2.90 19.21 -10.54
CA ALA A 352 -2.04 20.39 -10.59
C ALA A 352 -1.51 20.66 -12.00
N ALA A 353 -1.15 19.60 -12.75
CA ALA A 353 -0.64 19.71 -14.10
C ALA A 353 -1.73 19.86 -15.19
N ASP A 354 -2.93 19.35 -14.93
CA ASP A 354 -4.10 19.39 -15.84
C ASP A 354 -5.41 19.69 -15.07
N PRO A 355 -5.55 20.92 -14.53
CA PRO A 355 -6.71 21.25 -13.69
C PRO A 355 -8.06 21.21 -14.46
N ALA A 356 -8.04 21.40 -15.77
CA ALA A 356 -9.23 21.32 -16.62
C ALA A 356 -9.60 19.89 -17.04
N GLY A 357 -8.69 18.90 -16.85
CA GLY A 357 -8.88 17.53 -17.29
C GLY A 357 -8.86 17.36 -18.82
N GLU A 358 -8.06 18.18 -19.52
CA GLU A 358 -8.00 18.14 -20.99
C GLU A 358 -7.39 16.83 -21.49
N HIS A 359 -6.43 16.26 -20.76
CA HIS A 359 -5.80 15.00 -21.12
C HIS A 359 -6.78 13.83 -21.07
N TRP A 360 -7.70 13.79 -20.11
CA TRP A 360 -8.76 12.78 -20.02
C TRP A 360 -9.55 12.65 -21.33
N GLN A 361 -9.87 13.77 -21.99
CA GLN A 361 -10.69 13.81 -23.19
C GLN A 361 -10.00 13.26 -24.44
N ARG A 362 -8.68 13.02 -24.38
CA ARG A 362 -7.89 12.51 -25.51
C ARG A 362 -7.95 11.01 -25.67
N TYR A 363 -8.46 10.30 -24.65
CA TYR A 363 -8.37 8.85 -24.55
C TYR A 363 -9.76 8.20 -24.48
N ASP A 364 -9.86 6.96 -24.95
CA ASP A 364 -11.08 6.15 -24.82
C ASP A 364 -11.19 5.57 -23.38
N MET A 365 -12.09 6.12 -22.59
CA MET A 365 -12.37 5.70 -21.23
C MET A 365 -13.62 4.84 -21.10
N SER A 366 -14.10 4.24 -22.20
CA SER A 366 -15.33 3.45 -22.21
C SER A 366 -15.25 2.22 -21.31
N ALA A 367 -14.09 1.57 -21.21
CA ALA A 367 -13.86 0.42 -20.35
C ALA A 367 -13.80 0.76 -18.85
N LEU A 368 -13.39 1.98 -18.48
CA LEU A 368 -13.23 2.36 -17.10
C LEU A 368 -14.58 2.50 -16.40
N GLU A 369 -14.76 1.79 -15.28
CA GLU A 369 -15.98 1.84 -14.47
C GLU A 369 -15.79 2.62 -13.15
N THR A 370 -14.60 2.53 -12.53
CA THR A 370 -14.35 3.08 -11.19
C THR A 370 -12.92 3.58 -11.02
N VAL A 371 -12.77 4.70 -10.33
CA VAL A 371 -11.49 5.25 -9.88
C VAL A 371 -11.34 4.97 -8.38
N PHE A 372 -10.28 4.27 -7.98
CA PHE A 372 -9.97 3.97 -6.59
C PHE A 372 -8.79 4.77 -6.06
N SER A 373 -8.82 5.08 -4.77
CA SER A 373 -7.72 5.75 -4.07
C SER A 373 -7.51 5.17 -2.68
N ALA A 374 -6.27 5.09 -2.22
CA ALA A 374 -5.87 4.73 -0.86
C ALA A 374 -4.44 5.14 -0.54
N GLY A 375 -4.04 4.95 0.72
CA GLY A 375 -2.69 5.19 1.23
C GLY A 375 -2.57 6.46 2.08
N GLU A 376 -3.40 7.43 1.81
CA GLU A 376 -3.63 8.64 2.60
C GLU A 376 -5.09 9.08 2.41
N ARG A 377 -5.56 10.03 3.20
CA ARG A 377 -6.93 10.56 3.04
C ARG A 377 -7.06 11.26 1.68
N LEU A 378 -8.08 10.89 0.92
CA LEU A 378 -8.46 11.62 -0.29
C LEU A 378 -9.19 12.91 0.11
N ASP A 379 -8.58 14.05 -0.16
CA ASP A 379 -9.19 15.35 0.10
C ASP A 379 -10.39 15.59 -0.81
N GLU A 380 -11.37 16.34 -0.29
CA GLU A 380 -12.65 16.54 -0.97
C GLU A 380 -12.49 17.28 -2.31
N ASP A 381 -11.56 18.19 -2.41
CA ASP A 381 -11.27 18.92 -3.64
C ASP A 381 -10.77 18.01 -4.76
N THR A 382 -9.82 17.12 -4.43
CA THR A 382 -9.31 16.12 -5.39
C THR A 382 -10.40 15.11 -5.73
N TYR A 383 -11.21 14.69 -4.75
CA TYR A 383 -12.38 13.84 -4.96
C TYR A 383 -13.35 14.47 -5.97
N HIS A 384 -13.78 15.72 -5.74
CA HIS A 384 -14.73 16.41 -6.61
C HIS A 384 -14.16 16.67 -8.00
N TRP A 385 -12.87 17.02 -8.09
CA TRP A 385 -12.19 17.16 -9.37
C TRP A 385 -12.19 15.85 -10.16
N LEU A 386 -11.78 14.72 -9.55
CA LEU A 386 -11.82 13.40 -10.18
C LEU A 386 -13.23 13.05 -10.65
N ALA A 387 -14.22 13.17 -9.78
CA ALA A 387 -15.61 12.86 -10.12
C ALA A 387 -16.13 13.72 -11.28
N LYS A 388 -15.78 15.00 -11.32
CA LYS A 388 -16.14 15.93 -12.39
C LYS A 388 -15.46 15.59 -13.72
N VAL A 389 -14.14 15.37 -13.69
CA VAL A 389 -13.34 15.12 -14.90
C VAL A 389 -13.66 13.76 -15.50
N THR A 390 -13.76 12.74 -14.66
CA THR A 390 -13.94 11.36 -15.13
C THR A 390 -15.40 10.99 -15.36
N GLY A 391 -16.33 11.62 -14.67
CA GLY A 391 -17.74 11.21 -14.64
C GLY A 391 -17.94 9.79 -14.06
N LYS A 392 -16.93 9.24 -13.40
CA LYS A 392 -16.94 7.88 -12.82
C LYS A 392 -17.05 7.94 -11.30
N PRO A 393 -17.54 6.87 -10.66
CA PRO A 393 -17.45 6.73 -9.21
C PRO A 393 -16.00 6.82 -8.74
N VAL A 394 -15.75 7.67 -7.72
CA VAL A 394 -14.46 7.79 -7.05
C VAL A 394 -14.57 7.14 -5.68
N VAL A 395 -13.82 6.09 -5.46
CA VAL A 395 -13.86 5.28 -4.24
C VAL A 395 -12.57 5.49 -3.46
N ASP A 396 -12.65 6.22 -2.35
CA ASP A 396 -11.63 6.16 -1.33
C ASP A 396 -11.83 4.86 -0.52
N HIS A 397 -10.74 4.20 -0.15
CA HIS A 397 -10.80 3.02 0.70
C HIS A 397 -9.60 2.98 1.65
N TRP A 398 -9.81 2.46 2.86
CA TRP A 398 -8.82 2.52 3.92
C TRP A 398 -8.37 1.14 4.37
N TRP A 399 -7.06 0.97 4.49
CA TRP A 399 -6.37 -0.21 4.94
C TRP A 399 -4.91 0.09 5.29
N GLN A 400 -4.21 -0.92 5.78
CA GLN A 400 -2.84 -0.80 6.25
C GLN A 400 -1.99 -1.94 5.71
N THR A 401 -0.66 -1.80 5.78
CA THR A 401 0.25 -2.89 5.45
C THR A 401 -0.05 -4.12 6.31
N GLU A 402 -0.41 -3.91 7.55
CA GLU A 402 -0.77 -4.91 8.54
C GLU A 402 -2.02 -5.72 8.16
N THR A 403 -2.99 -5.11 7.52
CA THR A 403 -4.24 -5.79 7.13
C THR A 403 -4.20 -6.44 5.76
N GLY A 404 -3.30 -5.97 4.87
CA GLY A 404 -3.04 -6.59 3.57
C GLY A 404 -4.08 -6.32 2.49
N TRP A 405 -5.31 -5.94 2.87
CA TRP A 405 -6.43 -5.63 2.00
C TRP A 405 -7.41 -4.68 2.72
N PRO A 406 -8.39 -4.05 2.02
CA PRO A 406 -9.23 -3.02 2.59
C PRO A 406 -10.01 -3.43 3.84
N ILE A 407 -9.89 -2.62 4.90
CA ILE A 407 -10.71 -2.69 6.12
C ILE A 407 -12.07 -2.06 5.86
N VAL A 408 -12.06 -0.92 5.16
CA VAL A 408 -13.23 -0.11 4.83
C VAL A 408 -13.19 0.23 3.35
N ALA A 409 -14.28 -0.03 2.64
CA ALA A 409 -14.42 0.25 1.21
C ALA A 409 -15.88 0.36 0.78
N ASN A 410 -16.13 0.93 -0.40
CA ASN A 410 -17.39 0.77 -1.13
C ASN A 410 -17.26 -0.49 -2.02
N LEU A 411 -18.08 -1.49 -1.76
CA LEU A 411 -17.95 -2.80 -2.41
C LEU A 411 -18.63 -2.78 -3.79
N ARG A 412 -17.93 -2.29 -4.79
CA ARG A 412 -18.46 -2.04 -6.14
C ARG A 412 -19.00 -3.29 -6.84
N GLY A 413 -18.43 -4.45 -6.57
CA GLY A 413 -18.87 -5.72 -7.15
C GLY A 413 -19.93 -6.45 -6.32
N LEU A 414 -19.92 -6.26 -4.98
CA LEU A 414 -20.90 -6.93 -4.12
C LEU A 414 -22.23 -6.17 -4.08
N ASP A 415 -22.20 -4.91 -3.66
CA ASP A 415 -23.39 -4.08 -3.46
C ASP A 415 -23.01 -2.59 -3.40
N PRO A 416 -22.94 -1.90 -4.55
CA PRO A 416 -22.55 -0.49 -4.60
C PRO A 416 -23.46 0.39 -3.77
N MET A 417 -22.90 1.15 -2.84
CA MET A 417 -23.63 2.09 -1.98
C MET A 417 -23.33 3.53 -2.36
N PRO A 418 -24.14 4.51 -1.90
CA PRO A 418 -23.84 5.92 -2.07
C PRO A 418 -22.43 6.26 -1.60
N LEU A 419 -21.75 7.13 -2.33
CA LEU A 419 -20.41 7.60 -1.97
C LEU A 419 -20.53 8.89 -1.16
N LYS A 420 -19.79 8.99 -0.05
CA LYS A 420 -19.67 10.18 0.78
C LYS A 420 -18.25 10.72 0.67
N PRO A 421 -18.02 11.94 0.15
CA PRO A 421 -16.69 12.55 0.13
C PRO A 421 -16.07 12.55 1.53
N GLY A 422 -14.76 12.27 1.60
CA GLY A 422 -14.03 12.19 2.87
C GLY A 422 -14.23 10.91 3.68
N SER A 423 -15.08 9.97 3.21
CA SER A 423 -15.28 8.66 3.84
C SER A 423 -14.80 7.53 2.92
N PRO A 424 -14.00 6.57 3.41
CA PRO A 424 -13.69 5.33 2.72
C PRO A 424 -14.88 4.35 2.63
N SER A 425 -16.07 4.74 3.06
CA SER A 425 -17.34 4.02 3.02
C SER A 425 -17.59 3.15 4.27
N VAL A 426 -17.80 1.84 4.13
CA VAL A 426 -18.25 0.95 5.21
C VAL A 426 -17.26 -0.17 5.48
N PRO A 427 -17.28 -0.77 6.70
CA PRO A 427 -16.45 -1.93 7.01
C PRO A 427 -16.67 -3.09 6.02
N VAL A 428 -15.59 -3.66 5.54
CA VAL A 428 -15.67 -4.81 4.62
C VAL A 428 -16.04 -6.08 5.41
N PRO A 429 -16.91 -6.98 4.88
CA PRO A 429 -17.21 -8.25 5.51
C PRO A 429 -15.95 -9.01 5.96
N GLY A 430 -15.89 -9.34 7.25
CA GLY A 430 -14.72 -9.91 7.92
C GLY A 430 -14.04 -8.93 8.88
N TYR A 431 -14.11 -7.63 8.65
CA TYR A 431 -13.58 -6.61 9.56
C TYR A 431 -14.69 -6.00 10.44
N ARG A 432 -14.67 -6.28 11.73
CA ARG A 432 -15.58 -5.67 12.71
C ARG A 432 -14.93 -4.41 13.27
N VAL A 433 -15.19 -3.28 12.61
CA VAL A 433 -14.62 -1.97 12.98
C VAL A 433 -15.44 -1.34 14.09
N SER A 434 -14.77 -0.83 15.11
CA SER A 434 -15.35 -0.05 16.21
C SER A 434 -14.55 1.23 16.44
N VAL A 435 -15.18 2.23 17.03
CA VAL A 435 -14.51 3.43 17.52
C VAL A 435 -14.63 3.44 19.03
N VAL A 436 -13.48 3.59 19.71
CA VAL A 436 -13.40 3.50 21.18
C VAL A 436 -12.76 4.76 21.79
N ASN A 437 -13.15 5.06 23.03
CA ASN A 437 -12.49 6.07 23.83
C ASN A 437 -11.11 5.58 24.34
N PRO A 438 -10.29 6.40 25.01
CA PRO A 438 -8.99 5.97 25.53
C PRO A 438 -9.03 4.84 26.56
N LEU A 439 -10.21 4.53 27.11
CA LEU A 439 -10.40 3.40 28.04
C LEU A 439 -10.80 2.11 27.31
N GLY A 440 -10.94 2.14 25.98
CA GLY A 440 -11.37 0.99 25.17
C GLY A 440 -12.88 0.78 25.13
N GLU A 441 -13.67 1.73 25.60
CA GLU A 441 -15.14 1.63 25.60
C GLU A 441 -15.67 2.18 24.26
N PRO A 442 -16.61 1.45 23.60
CA PRO A 442 -17.23 1.94 22.37
C PRO A 442 -17.93 3.30 22.54
N VAL A 443 -17.77 4.18 21.55
CA VAL A 443 -18.43 5.49 21.51
C VAL A 443 -19.63 5.48 20.58
N GLY A 444 -20.52 6.46 20.71
CA GLY A 444 -21.70 6.60 19.85
C GLY A 444 -21.38 7.13 18.46
N HIS A 445 -22.34 7.02 17.54
CA HIS A 445 -22.23 7.57 16.18
C HIS A 445 -21.88 9.05 16.19
N GLY A 446 -21.03 9.47 15.24
CA GLY A 446 -20.55 10.84 15.13
C GLY A 446 -19.52 11.26 16.19
N THR A 447 -19.19 10.37 17.15
CA THR A 447 -18.19 10.67 18.19
C THR A 447 -16.83 10.18 17.76
N GLU A 448 -15.84 11.08 17.81
CA GLU A 448 -14.45 10.77 17.48
C GLU A 448 -13.79 9.91 18.57
N GLY A 449 -12.97 8.95 18.14
CA GLY A 449 -12.18 8.09 19.01
C GLY A 449 -11.10 7.33 18.25
N ASN A 450 -10.50 6.33 18.90
CA ASN A 450 -9.55 5.44 18.26
C ASN A 450 -10.29 4.38 17.44
N ILE A 451 -9.91 4.22 16.18
CA ILE A 451 -10.46 3.17 15.32
C ILE A 451 -9.75 1.85 15.66
N VAL A 452 -10.54 0.84 15.96
CA VAL A 452 -10.05 -0.50 16.30
C VAL A 452 -10.81 -1.56 15.52
N VAL A 453 -10.22 -2.74 15.37
CA VAL A 453 -10.87 -3.90 14.73
C VAL A 453 -10.91 -5.05 15.72
N GLU A 454 -12.09 -5.65 15.90
CA GLU A 454 -12.23 -6.82 16.79
C GLU A 454 -11.43 -8.01 16.28
N LEU A 455 -10.80 -8.73 17.21
CA LEU A 455 -10.07 -9.96 16.90
C LEU A 455 -11.02 -11.18 16.80
N PRO A 456 -10.65 -12.22 16.03
CA PRO A 456 -9.46 -12.29 15.16
C PRO A 456 -9.60 -11.43 13.90
N LEU A 457 -8.48 -10.98 13.34
CA LEU A 457 -8.48 -10.35 12.02
C LEU A 457 -8.87 -11.38 10.94
N PRO A 458 -9.53 -10.97 9.85
CA PRO A 458 -9.92 -11.89 8.77
C PRO A 458 -8.70 -12.47 8.04
N PRO A 459 -8.87 -13.54 7.22
CA PRO A 459 -7.78 -14.07 6.41
C PRO A 459 -7.17 -12.99 5.53
N GLY A 460 -5.87 -13.12 5.22
CA GLY A 460 -5.10 -12.14 4.47
C GLY A 460 -4.56 -10.97 5.30
N ALA A 461 -5.01 -10.79 6.54
CA ALA A 461 -4.34 -9.92 7.50
C ALA A 461 -3.03 -10.55 8.01
N MET A 462 -2.16 -9.76 8.64
CA MET A 462 -0.93 -10.27 9.24
C MET A 462 -1.21 -11.36 10.28
N VAL A 463 -0.34 -12.36 10.32
CA VAL A 463 -0.39 -13.43 11.31
C VAL A 463 0.65 -13.28 12.41
N GLY A 464 1.49 -12.26 12.34
CA GLY A 464 2.54 -11.97 13.31
C GLY A 464 3.61 -11.02 12.76
N LEU A 465 4.62 -10.76 13.59
CA LEU A 465 5.88 -10.14 13.22
C LEU A 465 7.00 -11.17 13.24
N TYR A 466 7.84 -11.18 12.23
CA TYR A 466 8.91 -12.16 12.08
C TYR A 466 9.94 -12.05 13.21
N GLY A 467 10.10 -13.13 13.98
CA GLY A 467 11.02 -13.19 15.12
C GLY A 467 10.63 -12.33 16.33
N GLU A 468 9.50 -11.60 16.30
CA GLU A 468 9.16 -10.62 17.33
C GLU A 468 7.71 -10.76 17.87
N PRO A 469 7.32 -11.91 18.47
CA PRO A 469 5.94 -12.13 18.93
C PRO A 469 5.51 -11.18 20.07
N GLU A 470 6.42 -10.80 20.96
CA GLU A 470 6.12 -9.85 22.04
C GLU A 470 5.88 -8.43 21.49
N ARG A 471 6.63 -8.04 20.46
CA ARG A 471 6.45 -6.75 19.78
C ARG A 471 5.15 -6.74 18.97
N PHE A 472 4.74 -7.88 18.42
CA PHE A 472 3.44 -8.01 17.76
C PHE A 472 2.30 -7.68 18.75
N TYR A 473 2.28 -8.32 19.91
CA TYR A 473 1.29 -8.05 20.94
C TYR A 473 1.34 -6.59 21.41
N SER A 474 2.52 -6.11 21.81
CA SER A 474 2.67 -4.77 22.39
C SER A 474 2.37 -3.63 21.40
N SER A 475 2.59 -3.85 20.09
CA SER A 475 2.34 -2.84 19.07
C SER A 475 0.89 -2.75 18.60
N TYR A 476 0.09 -3.83 18.72
CA TYR A 476 -1.19 -3.89 18.03
C TYR A 476 -2.37 -4.35 18.89
N MET A 477 -2.14 -4.85 20.12
CA MET A 477 -3.22 -5.46 20.93
C MET A 477 -3.20 -5.04 22.39
N ALA A 478 -2.06 -4.55 22.88
CA ALA A 478 -1.90 -4.28 24.32
C ALA A 478 -2.73 -3.08 24.81
N ALA A 479 -2.92 -2.06 23.97
CA ALA A 479 -3.66 -0.85 24.34
C ALA A 479 -5.17 -1.11 24.50
N PHE A 480 -5.74 -1.98 23.66
CA PHE A 480 -7.18 -2.29 23.64
C PHE A 480 -7.39 -3.81 23.60
N PRO A 481 -7.48 -4.49 24.76
CA PRO A 481 -7.65 -5.94 24.81
C PRO A 481 -8.89 -6.42 24.03
N GLY A 482 -8.70 -7.44 23.17
CA GLY A 482 -9.72 -7.96 22.27
C GLY A 482 -9.84 -7.24 20.92
N TYR A 483 -9.03 -6.19 20.71
CA TYR A 483 -8.99 -5.43 19.46
C TYR A 483 -7.58 -5.38 18.88
N TYR A 484 -7.53 -5.26 17.55
CA TYR A 484 -6.39 -4.77 16.81
C TYR A 484 -6.41 -3.24 16.81
N GLU A 485 -5.36 -2.61 17.31
CA GLU A 485 -5.16 -1.18 17.31
C GLU A 485 -4.64 -0.73 15.94
N THR A 486 -5.44 0.05 15.21
CA THR A 486 -5.04 0.57 13.89
C THR A 486 -4.03 1.72 13.98
N GLY A 487 -4.00 2.41 15.12
CA GLY A 487 -3.26 3.67 15.29
C GLY A 487 -3.86 4.83 14.50
N ASP A 488 -5.11 4.71 14.06
CA ASP A 488 -5.87 5.77 13.40
C ASP A 488 -7.03 6.23 14.28
N THR A 489 -7.43 7.51 14.12
CA THR A 489 -8.60 8.09 14.78
C THR A 489 -9.69 8.40 13.77
N GLY A 490 -10.95 8.43 14.22
CA GLY A 490 -12.08 8.73 13.37
C GLY A 490 -13.41 8.54 14.08
N TYR A 491 -14.47 8.47 13.30
CA TYR A 491 -15.82 8.22 13.78
C TYR A 491 -16.61 7.39 12.77
N ILE A 492 -17.74 6.84 13.22
CA ILE A 492 -18.74 6.18 12.38
C ILE A 492 -20.01 7.01 12.44
N ASP A 493 -20.56 7.37 11.27
CA ASP A 493 -21.80 8.14 11.21
C ASP A 493 -23.06 7.26 11.43
N GLU A 494 -24.25 7.90 11.44
CA GLU A 494 -25.54 7.23 11.65
C GLU A 494 -25.89 6.20 10.56
N ASP A 495 -25.32 6.35 9.36
CA ASP A 495 -25.50 5.42 8.24
C ASP A 495 -24.48 4.26 8.25
N GLY A 496 -23.53 4.26 9.20
CA GLY A 496 -22.48 3.26 9.34
C GLY A 496 -21.22 3.51 8.50
N TYR A 497 -21.07 4.72 7.92
CA TYR A 497 -19.89 5.12 7.19
C TYR A 497 -18.76 5.51 8.14
N VAL A 498 -17.57 4.99 7.89
CA VAL A 498 -16.37 5.30 8.66
C VAL A 498 -15.70 6.55 8.08
N PHE A 499 -15.28 7.45 8.95
CA PHE A 499 -14.47 8.62 8.61
C PHE A 499 -13.13 8.51 9.33
N VAL A 500 -12.04 8.37 8.58
CA VAL A 500 -10.68 8.31 9.12
C VAL A 500 -10.10 9.72 9.11
N LEU A 501 -9.80 10.25 10.29
CA LEU A 501 -9.35 11.63 10.45
C LEU A 501 -7.82 11.79 10.46
N GLY A 502 -7.10 10.74 10.86
CA GLY A 502 -5.64 10.73 10.88
C GLY A 502 -5.07 9.74 11.87
N ARG A 503 -3.75 9.82 12.08
CA ARG A 503 -3.03 8.97 13.01
C ARG A 503 -3.30 9.38 14.45
N SER A 504 -3.39 8.41 15.36
CA SER A 504 -3.55 8.66 16.80
C SER A 504 -2.31 9.31 17.42
N ASP A 505 -1.14 9.07 16.85
CA ASP A 505 0.14 9.67 17.24
C ASP A 505 0.36 11.07 16.63
N ASP A 506 -0.44 11.46 15.64
CA ASP A 506 -0.46 12.82 15.06
C ASP A 506 -1.55 13.72 15.70
N VAL A 507 -2.29 13.24 16.70
CA VAL A 507 -3.29 14.04 17.42
C VAL A 507 -2.58 15.04 18.33
N ILE A 508 -3.01 16.30 18.29
CA ILE A 508 -2.47 17.40 19.10
C ILE A 508 -3.34 17.58 20.35
N ASN A 509 -2.71 17.59 21.54
CA ASN A 509 -3.42 17.82 22.79
C ASN A 509 -3.31 19.29 23.22
N VAL A 510 -4.34 20.08 22.94
CA VAL A 510 -4.40 21.50 23.29
C VAL A 510 -5.29 21.69 24.50
N ALA A 511 -4.71 22.01 25.65
CA ALA A 511 -5.46 22.27 26.90
C ALA A 511 -6.48 21.17 27.24
N GLY A 512 -6.13 19.89 26.99
CA GLY A 512 -7.01 18.74 27.21
C GLY A 512 -7.94 18.39 26.05
N HIS A 513 -7.99 19.18 25.00
CA HIS A 513 -8.72 18.88 23.77
C HIS A 513 -7.81 18.14 22.78
N ARG A 514 -8.30 17.01 22.24
CA ARG A 514 -7.62 16.25 21.21
C ARG A 514 -8.05 16.78 19.83
N LEU A 515 -7.08 17.28 19.07
CA LEU A 515 -7.30 17.88 17.76
C LEU A 515 -6.66 17.02 16.69
N SER A 516 -7.43 16.65 15.66
CA SER A 516 -6.90 15.94 14.50
C SER A 516 -6.09 16.89 13.61
N THR A 517 -4.84 16.52 13.32
CA THR A 517 -4.02 17.26 12.35
C THR A 517 -4.68 17.27 10.97
N GLY A 518 -5.24 16.13 10.54
CA GLY A 518 -5.89 16.00 9.24
C GLY A 518 -7.11 16.91 9.08
N THR A 519 -7.90 17.14 10.16
CA THR A 519 -9.02 18.06 10.10
C THR A 519 -8.56 19.52 9.95
N LEU A 520 -7.52 19.91 10.69
CA LEU A 520 -6.92 21.24 10.57
C LEU A 520 -6.31 21.46 9.18
N GLU A 521 -5.59 20.46 8.67
CA GLU A 521 -5.00 20.48 7.32
C GLU A 521 -6.08 20.62 6.22
N SER A 522 -7.21 19.93 6.36
CA SER A 522 -8.33 20.05 5.40
C SER A 522 -8.87 21.47 5.34
N VAL A 523 -9.12 22.08 6.50
CA VAL A 523 -9.60 23.48 6.58
C VAL A 523 -8.60 24.45 5.95
N ILE A 524 -7.29 24.24 6.16
CA ILE A 524 -6.23 25.08 5.62
C ILE A 524 -6.13 24.89 4.09
N ALA A 525 -6.21 23.65 3.61
CA ALA A 525 -6.08 23.31 2.19
C ALA A 525 -7.24 23.84 1.32
N GLU A 526 -8.38 24.18 1.90
CA GLU A 526 -9.49 24.85 1.17
C GLU A 526 -9.14 26.28 0.73
N HIS A 527 -8.04 26.85 1.22
CA HIS A 527 -7.63 28.18 0.79
C HIS A 527 -7.03 28.11 -0.62
N PRO A 528 -7.50 28.94 -1.59
CA PRO A 528 -7.16 28.78 -3.02
C PRO A 528 -5.67 28.94 -3.36
N THR A 529 -4.89 29.57 -2.50
CA THR A 529 -3.45 29.76 -2.69
C THR A 529 -2.60 28.70 -2.01
N VAL A 530 -3.21 27.77 -1.27
CA VAL A 530 -2.52 26.66 -0.60
C VAL A 530 -2.54 25.42 -1.49
N ALA A 531 -1.37 24.97 -1.91
CA ALA A 531 -1.21 23.72 -2.65
C ALA A 531 -1.16 22.51 -1.71
N GLU A 532 -0.47 22.66 -0.56
CA GLU A 532 -0.30 21.60 0.42
C GLU A 532 -0.22 22.20 1.84
N ALA A 533 -0.69 21.43 2.81
CA ALA A 533 -0.62 21.81 4.21
C ALA A 533 -0.22 20.61 5.08
N ALA A 534 0.58 20.88 6.11
CA ALA A 534 0.87 19.93 7.18
C ALA A 534 0.74 20.65 8.54
N VAL A 535 0.10 19.99 9.50
CA VAL A 535 -0.01 20.50 10.86
C VAL A 535 0.68 19.55 11.83
N ILE A 536 1.49 20.12 12.73
CA ILE A 536 2.12 19.38 13.83
C ILE A 536 1.78 20.00 15.17
N GLY A 537 1.80 19.20 16.23
CA GLY A 537 1.76 19.70 17.60
C GLY A 537 3.18 19.97 18.10
N VAL A 538 3.46 21.19 18.54
CA VAL A 538 4.71 21.54 19.24
C VAL A 538 4.42 21.79 20.71
N ALA A 539 5.44 21.66 21.57
CA ALA A 539 5.29 21.89 23.00
C ALA A 539 4.81 23.33 23.32
N ASP A 540 3.92 23.46 24.32
CA ASP A 540 3.44 24.74 24.85
C ASP A 540 3.32 24.62 26.36
N GLU A 541 4.00 25.52 27.11
CA GLU A 541 4.09 25.48 28.58
C GLU A 541 2.73 25.53 29.30
N ILE A 542 1.72 26.17 28.69
CA ILE A 542 0.39 26.35 29.30
C ILE A 542 -0.62 25.31 28.83
N LYS A 543 -0.58 24.96 27.54
CA LYS A 543 -1.59 24.12 26.89
C LYS A 543 -1.16 22.68 26.69
N GLY A 544 0.09 22.34 27.05
CA GLY A 544 0.73 21.07 26.73
C GLY A 544 1.25 21.02 25.30
N GLN A 545 0.40 21.27 24.33
CA GLN A 545 0.77 21.43 22.91
C GLN A 545 -0.01 22.57 22.25
N LYS A 546 0.54 23.10 21.16
CA LYS A 546 -0.16 23.99 20.22
C LYS A 546 0.04 23.53 18.79
N PRO A 547 -0.97 23.73 17.91
CA PRO A 547 -0.83 23.41 16.48
C PRO A 547 -0.02 24.48 15.75
N VAL A 548 0.89 24.03 14.90
CA VAL A 548 1.63 24.85 13.95
C VAL A 548 1.44 24.29 12.56
N ALA A 549 1.06 25.12 11.59
CA ALA A 549 0.91 24.72 10.20
C ALA A 549 2.10 25.11 9.36
N TYR A 550 2.44 24.25 8.41
CA TYR A 550 3.39 24.49 7.34
C TYR A 550 2.66 24.35 6.02
N VAL A 551 2.68 25.41 5.21
CA VAL A 551 1.95 25.46 3.94
C VAL A 551 2.89 25.66 2.76
N VAL A 552 2.60 24.96 1.66
CA VAL A 552 3.21 25.16 0.36
C VAL A 552 2.21 25.90 -0.51
N LEU A 553 2.64 26.96 -1.16
CA LEU A 553 1.76 27.77 -2.02
C LEU A 553 1.63 27.17 -3.42
N THR A 554 0.53 27.51 -4.09
CA THR A 554 0.37 27.23 -5.52
C THR A 554 1.40 28.02 -6.34
N ALA A 555 1.80 27.49 -7.50
CA ALA A 555 2.87 28.09 -8.32
C ALA A 555 2.60 29.53 -8.76
N ASP A 556 1.32 29.90 -8.91
CA ASP A 556 0.88 31.23 -9.35
C ASP A 556 0.46 32.14 -8.19
N ALA A 557 0.70 31.74 -6.93
CA ALA A 557 0.29 32.51 -5.77
C ALA A 557 1.17 33.76 -5.62
N ASP A 558 0.58 34.92 -5.83
CA ASP A 558 1.16 36.23 -5.50
C ASP A 558 0.39 36.80 -4.28
N VAL A 559 0.86 36.42 -3.06
CA VAL A 559 0.17 36.75 -1.81
C VAL A 559 1.14 37.36 -0.81
N ASP A 560 0.64 38.33 -0.05
CA ASP A 560 1.35 38.81 1.15
C ASP A 560 1.32 37.73 2.23
N ALA A 561 2.49 37.34 2.72
CA ALA A 561 2.63 36.25 3.67
C ALA A 561 1.93 36.54 5.02
N GLU A 562 1.93 37.79 5.49
CA GLU A 562 1.28 38.20 6.74
C GLU A 562 -0.25 38.17 6.57
N GLN A 563 -0.74 38.62 5.43
CA GLN A 563 -2.15 38.57 5.12
C GLN A 563 -2.65 37.13 5.01
N LEU A 564 -1.95 36.25 4.30
CA LEU A 564 -2.28 34.83 4.19
C LEU A 564 -2.32 34.13 5.55
N ARG A 565 -1.33 34.37 6.41
CA ARG A 565 -1.33 33.85 7.79
C ARG A 565 -2.58 34.27 8.54
N ALA A 566 -2.95 35.56 8.47
CA ALA A 566 -4.14 36.07 9.13
C ALA A 566 -5.43 35.43 8.58
N GLU A 567 -5.53 35.24 7.27
CA GLU A 567 -6.67 34.58 6.60
C GLU A 567 -6.82 33.13 7.03
N LEU A 568 -5.71 32.36 7.05
CA LEU A 568 -5.70 30.96 7.47
C LEU A 568 -6.06 30.80 8.95
N VAL A 569 -5.52 31.66 9.82
CA VAL A 569 -5.89 31.69 11.24
C VAL A 569 -7.36 32.02 11.44
N ALA A 570 -7.90 32.99 10.71
CA ALA A 570 -9.30 33.35 10.76
C ALA A 570 -10.20 32.21 10.26
N LYS A 571 -9.80 31.54 9.16
CA LYS A 571 -10.52 30.41 8.60
C LYS A 571 -10.56 29.22 9.57
N VAL A 572 -9.44 28.79 10.14
CA VAL A 572 -9.42 27.72 11.14
C VAL A 572 -10.26 28.09 12.37
N ARG A 573 -10.20 29.35 12.81
CA ARG A 573 -11.03 29.80 13.94
C ARG A 573 -12.52 29.79 13.62
N HIS A 574 -12.90 30.08 12.38
CA HIS A 574 -14.29 30.07 11.94
C HIS A 574 -14.81 28.64 11.74
N ASP A 575 -14.08 27.80 11.01
CA ASP A 575 -14.56 26.51 10.54
C ASP A 575 -14.32 25.38 11.55
N PHE A 576 -13.20 25.43 12.28
CA PHE A 576 -12.86 24.46 13.32
C PHE A 576 -13.21 24.94 14.75
N GLY A 577 -13.08 26.22 15.00
CA GLY A 577 -13.36 26.83 16.30
C GLY A 577 -12.12 27.34 17.06
N ALA A 578 -12.36 28.24 18.01
CA ALA A 578 -11.31 28.86 18.84
C ALA A 578 -10.57 27.85 19.75
N VAL A 579 -11.14 26.67 19.98
CA VAL A 579 -10.59 25.58 20.79
C VAL A 579 -9.26 25.08 20.22
N ALA A 580 -9.04 25.17 18.89
CA ALA A 580 -7.77 24.81 18.27
C ALA A 580 -6.59 25.64 18.76
N ALA A 581 -6.83 26.85 19.28
CA ALA A 581 -5.80 27.81 19.66
C ALA A 581 -4.75 28.06 18.56
N PHE A 582 -5.16 27.86 17.30
CA PHE A 582 -4.33 27.93 16.10
C PHE A 582 -3.93 29.39 15.81
N ARG A 583 -2.62 29.63 15.66
CA ARG A 583 -2.07 30.98 15.45
C ARG A 583 -0.83 30.99 14.55
N ASP A 584 -0.13 29.87 14.47
CA ASP A 584 1.20 29.79 13.91
C ASP A 584 1.17 29.08 12.55
N VAL A 585 1.57 29.82 11.51
CA VAL A 585 1.62 29.32 10.12
C VAL A 585 2.95 29.73 9.50
N ASP A 586 3.71 28.76 8.99
CA ASP A 586 4.91 29.00 8.20
C ASP A 586 4.69 28.61 6.74
N ILE A 587 5.22 29.45 5.83
CA ILE A 587 5.23 29.16 4.40
C ILE A 587 6.57 28.51 4.07
N VAL A 588 6.52 27.32 3.49
CA VAL A 588 7.71 26.54 3.13
C VAL A 588 7.69 26.17 1.66
N SER A 589 8.85 25.91 1.08
CA SER A 589 8.97 25.57 -0.34
C SER A 589 8.52 24.14 -0.65
N ALA A 590 8.66 23.22 0.32
CA ALA A 590 8.23 21.83 0.23
C ALA A 590 8.02 21.24 1.62
N LEU A 591 7.16 20.22 1.72
CA LEU A 591 6.95 19.44 2.94
C LEU A 591 7.79 18.16 2.91
N PRO A 592 8.47 17.78 4.00
CA PRO A 592 9.14 16.48 4.10
C PRO A 592 8.14 15.33 3.96
N LYS A 593 8.33 14.49 2.93
CA LYS A 593 7.45 13.38 2.60
C LYS A 593 8.22 12.09 2.36
N THR A 594 7.54 10.98 2.57
CA THR A 594 8.00 9.69 2.05
C THR A 594 7.82 9.64 0.54
N ARG A 595 8.49 8.70 -0.13
CA ARG A 595 8.30 8.41 -1.56
C ARG A 595 6.87 8.00 -1.94
N SER A 596 6.08 7.55 -0.97
CA SER A 596 4.64 7.29 -1.14
C SER A 596 3.76 8.53 -0.93
N GLY A 597 4.37 9.71 -0.70
CA GLY A 597 3.67 10.98 -0.50
C GLY A 597 3.26 11.27 0.96
N LYS A 598 3.48 10.35 1.89
CA LYS A 598 3.10 10.53 3.31
C LYS A 598 3.98 11.58 3.98
N ILE A 599 3.35 12.58 4.60
CA ILE A 599 4.02 13.64 5.35
C ILE A 599 4.75 13.07 6.58
N LEU A 600 6.00 13.47 6.77
CA LEU A 600 6.88 13.03 7.86
C LEU A 600 6.74 13.95 9.09
N ARG A 601 5.52 14.04 9.67
CA ARG A 601 5.20 14.97 10.78
C ARG A 601 6.12 14.82 11.99
N ARG A 602 6.47 13.58 12.35
CA ARG A 602 7.41 13.33 13.45
C ARG A 602 8.79 13.96 13.16
N THR A 603 9.30 13.76 11.95
CA THR A 603 10.58 14.34 11.50
C THR A 603 10.52 15.87 11.51
N MET A 604 9.39 16.44 11.01
CA MET A 604 9.15 17.88 11.03
C MET A 604 9.16 18.41 12.47
N ARG A 605 8.47 17.72 13.40
CA ARG A 605 8.45 18.10 14.82
C ARG A 605 9.85 18.09 15.42
N SER A 606 10.59 17.00 15.28
CA SER A 606 11.97 16.92 15.79
C SER A 606 12.87 18.03 15.26
N ILE A 607 12.76 18.39 13.97
CA ILE A 607 13.52 19.50 13.38
C ILE A 607 13.18 20.83 14.06
N VAL A 608 11.90 21.14 14.23
CA VAL A 608 11.48 22.44 14.76
C VAL A 608 11.67 22.55 16.28
N GLU A 609 11.70 21.44 16.99
CA GLU A 609 12.05 21.32 18.41
C GLU A 609 13.58 21.28 18.62
N GLY A 610 14.38 21.35 17.55
CA GLY A 610 15.83 21.46 17.61
C GLY A 610 16.58 20.16 17.90
N GLU A 611 15.91 19.03 17.72
CA GLU A 611 16.54 17.71 17.82
C GLU A 611 17.45 17.42 16.61
N ASP A 612 18.46 16.59 16.83
CA ASP A 612 19.36 16.15 15.76
C ASP A 612 18.67 15.04 14.95
N VAL A 613 18.30 15.32 13.70
CA VAL A 613 17.50 14.44 12.86
C VAL A 613 18.33 13.88 11.72
N SER A 614 18.48 12.55 11.68
CA SER A 614 18.97 11.87 10.47
C SER A 614 17.82 11.69 9.47
N ALA A 615 18.12 11.85 8.18
CA ALA A 615 17.13 11.67 7.13
C ALA A 615 16.50 10.26 7.19
N PRO A 616 15.15 10.15 7.33
CA PRO A 616 14.51 8.85 7.29
C PRO A 616 14.74 8.17 5.94
N ALA A 617 15.00 6.87 5.95
CA ALA A 617 15.26 6.10 4.73
C ALA A 617 14.10 6.11 3.72
N THR A 618 12.89 6.38 4.21
CA THR A 618 11.68 6.45 3.38
C THR A 618 11.46 7.82 2.74
N ILE A 619 12.29 8.82 3.06
CA ILE A 619 12.13 10.17 2.52
C ILE A 619 12.30 10.19 1.00
N ASP A 620 11.51 11.00 0.33
CA ASP A 620 11.56 11.16 -1.12
C ASP A 620 12.83 11.92 -1.54
N GLU A 621 12.98 13.13 -1.04
CA GLU A 621 14.13 14.00 -1.29
C GLU A 621 14.78 14.45 0.02
N PRO A 622 15.95 13.92 0.41
CA PRO A 622 16.63 14.31 1.64
C PRO A 622 16.94 15.81 1.75
N ALA A 623 17.20 16.49 0.63
CA ALA A 623 17.48 17.93 0.58
C ALA A 623 16.29 18.80 1.07
N VAL A 624 15.07 18.25 1.05
CA VAL A 624 13.88 18.94 1.57
C VAL A 624 13.98 19.15 3.09
N LEU A 625 14.67 18.28 3.83
CA LEU A 625 14.86 18.45 5.28
C LEU A 625 15.67 19.70 5.60
N ASP A 626 16.76 19.91 4.87
CA ASP A 626 17.63 21.09 5.07
C ASP A 626 16.88 22.38 4.72
N SER A 627 16.13 22.36 3.61
CA SER A 627 15.29 23.48 3.18
C SER A 627 14.19 23.77 4.20
N PHE A 628 13.51 22.74 4.69
CA PHE A 628 12.48 22.86 5.72
C PHE A 628 13.06 23.41 7.03
N ALA A 629 14.20 22.89 7.50
CA ALA A 629 14.87 23.34 8.71
C ALA A 629 15.33 24.82 8.66
N GLN A 630 15.60 25.35 7.45
CA GLN A 630 15.96 26.74 7.24
C GLN A 630 14.75 27.68 7.21
N GLN A 631 13.59 27.20 6.75
CA GLN A 631 12.38 28.00 6.52
C GLN A 631 11.40 27.93 7.70
N ALA A 632 11.38 26.80 8.40
CA ALA A 632 10.47 26.59 9.53
C ALA A 632 10.95 27.32 10.78
N THR A 633 9.99 27.92 11.51
CA THR A 633 10.26 28.52 12.83
C THR A 633 10.64 27.41 13.82
N ARG A 634 11.70 27.65 14.62
CA ARG A 634 12.09 26.77 15.73
C ARG A 634 11.26 27.08 16.96
N TRP A 635 10.80 26.05 17.62
CA TRP A 635 10.04 26.13 18.85
C TRP A 635 10.87 25.49 19.97
N GLU A 636 11.39 26.30 20.87
CA GLU A 636 12.05 25.77 22.07
C GLU A 636 10.97 25.28 23.05
N ALA A 637 11.20 24.07 23.63
CA ALA A 637 10.28 23.43 24.57
C ALA A 637 10.24 24.16 25.94
#